data_88b091ba83ec36f3e339d7ca54cec005
#
_entry.id   88b091ba83ec36f3e339d7ca54cec005
#
_cell.length_a   1.000
_cell.length_b   1.000
_cell.length_c   1.000
_cell.angle_alpha   90.00
_cell.angle_beta   90.00
_cell.angle_gamma   90.00
#
_symmetry.space_group_name_H-M   'P 1'
#
loop_
_entity.id
_entity.type
_entity.pdbx_description
1 polymer ?
#
loop_
_entity_poly.entity_id
_entity_poly.type
_entity_poly.pdbx_seq_one_letter_code
_entity_poly.pdbx_strand_id
1 'polypeptide(L)'
;MKISFLRFIVLLAVAMSATFSASAYDFIYENLMYSYMADKSKLAVVGRSDRGEPIVNLVIPSTITVSGKALTVAAIYPEAFSNDGYLETAKIPGTVTTIKDYAFKDCAKLKSVTMEEGLESIGSHSFSGCPLLTELKIPNSVATIEPYAFRNCVGLASVSLPNSLTKIERSTFNGCKSLRSITIPDKVASIGISAFEGCTNMVMVKMPKALTEIGNYAFKSCTKLAEVQCGEGLSSVGTNVFSGCDSIVNLSLKWTTPPTGFPDMFTENEHLKTNVYVPYGSTEAYKKEEPWSKFLRFYEATEINGIYYTLYDTDHTATVRGYVQDNHDVVVPSKVTANGNDYSVTYVYQAAFASNRNLTSVVLPESVDKLDSFTFSSCPKLHTAILKCNLKTLGWGMFEMSRNLKHVELPATLESVKSEIFSFCFGLQSVTFPNGVKTMGTYIFRECEALESVTLSDSLTSIEDGTFFGCENLNSIELPNSVTELKKKSFDGCTSLATLTIGTGLNSVATDALASCKNITTVNVGWTDVPPAFGDIFHADVFANATLCVPYGTSNKYKQVNPWSKFQKFEENAPTGIGTIENAADEANMVCDIYALSGVKVATGVYANLMHSGTLPAGIYVARFANGTAKKLIVK
;
A
#
# COMPACT_ATOMS: atom_id res chain seq x y z
N MET A 1 -32.43 18.25 -64.55
CA MET A 1 -33.11 17.75 -63.32
C MET A 1 -32.56 16.46 -62.73
N LYS A 2 -31.55 15.81 -63.33
CA LYS A 2 -30.92 14.57 -62.75
C LYS A 2 -29.63 14.80 -61.96
N ILE A 3 -29.01 15.96 -62.02
CA ILE A 3 -27.77 16.26 -61.32
C ILE A 3 -28.01 16.83 -59.92
N SER A 4 -29.18 17.42 -59.68
CA SER A 4 -29.57 17.96 -58.36
C SER A 4 -29.98 16.88 -57.36
N PHE A 5 -30.49 15.74 -57.84
CA PHE A 5 -30.97 14.64 -56.98
C PHE A 5 -29.80 13.77 -56.46
N LEU A 6 -28.70 13.66 -57.24
CA LEU A 6 -27.53 12.90 -56.83
C LEU A 6 -26.68 13.65 -55.78
N ARG A 7 -26.67 15.01 -55.85
CA ARG A 7 -26.03 15.83 -54.79
C ARG A 7 -26.82 15.81 -53.49
N PHE A 8 -28.14 15.66 -53.51
CA PHE A 8 -28.98 15.56 -52.32
C PHE A 8 -28.82 14.18 -51.65
N ILE A 9 -28.70 13.09 -52.42
CA ILE A 9 -28.46 11.75 -51.90
C ILE A 9 -27.04 11.60 -51.33
N VAL A 10 -26.02 12.21 -51.93
CA VAL A 10 -24.64 12.21 -51.42
C VAL A 10 -24.53 13.06 -50.14
N LEU A 11 -25.29 14.18 -50.05
CA LEU A 11 -25.37 14.95 -48.81
C LEU A 11 -26.16 14.25 -47.71
N LEU A 12 -27.19 13.45 -48.05
CA LEU A 12 -27.94 12.65 -47.10
C LEU A 12 -27.13 11.39 -46.66
N ALA A 13 -26.35 10.80 -47.57
CA ALA A 13 -25.48 9.65 -47.23
C ALA A 13 -24.24 10.06 -46.41
N VAL A 14 -23.72 11.28 -46.59
CA VAL A 14 -22.68 11.85 -45.72
C VAL A 14 -23.24 12.30 -44.37
N ALA A 15 -24.51 12.72 -44.33
CA ALA A 15 -25.19 13.04 -43.06
C ALA A 15 -25.66 11.80 -42.27
N MET A 16 -25.76 10.62 -42.90
CA MET A 16 -26.14 9.36 -42.22
C MET A 16 -24.93 8.51 -41.75
N SER A 17 -23.70 8.85 -42.15
CA SER A 17 -22.48 8.18 -41.66
C SER A 17 -21.74 8.96 -40.56
N ALA A 18 -22.31 10.08 -40.10
CA ALA A 18 -21.75 10.90 -39.03
C ALA A 18 -22.69 10.98 -37.82
N THR A 19 -23.17 9.83 -37.35
CA THR A 19 -23.77 9.73 -36.01
C THR A 19 -22.77 9.14 -35.03
N PHE A 20 -21.55 9.68 -34.99
CA PHE A 20 -20.84 9.86 -33.74
C PHE A 20 -21.22 11.25 -33.25
N SER A 21 -21.92 11.33 -32.13
CA SER A 21 -22.23 12.59 -31.47
C SER A 21 -20.90 13.24 -31.08
N ALA A 22 -20.34 14.07 -31.98
CA ALA A 22 -19.36 15.04 -31.56
C ALA A 22 -20.07 15.93 -30.54
N SER A 23 -19.77 15.77 -29.24
CA SER A 23 -20.25 16.67 -28.20
C SER A 23 -19.87 18.07 -28.66
N ALA A 24 -20.86 18.95 -28.90
CA ALA A 24 -20.57 20.32 -29.33
C ALA A 24 -19.76 20.98 -28.21
N TYR A 25 -18.56 21.44 -28.52
CA TYR A 25 -17.74 22.24 -27.62
C TYR A 25 -17.72 23.70 -28.05
N ASP A 26 -17.49 24.60 -27.12
CA ASP A 26 -17.46 26.03 -27.39
C ASP A 26 -16.07 26.51 -27.82
N PHE A 27 -15.00 25.95 -27.26
CA PHE A 27 -13.61 26.29 -27.60
C PHE A 27 -12.60 25.22 -27.18
N ILE A 28 -11.36 25.36 -27.68
CA ILE A 28 -10.22 24.49 -27.32
C ILE A 28 -9.19 25.34 -26.55
N TYR A 29 -8.66 24.77 -25.46
CA TYR A 29 -7.54 25.32 -24.68
C TYR A 29 -6.61 24.16 -24.29
N GLU A 30 -5.31 24.27 -24.57
CA GLU A 30 -4.28 23.26 -24.27
C GLU A 30 -4.68 21.82 -24.66
N ASN A 31 -5.14 21.63 -25.90
CA ASN A 31 -5.61 20.35 -26.45
C ASN A 31 -6.87 19.76 -25.79
N LEU A 32 -7.52 20.47 -24.89
CA LEU A 32 -8.80 20.08 -24.31
C LEU A 32 -9.95 20.92 -24.89
N MET A 33 -11.06 20.26 -25.13
CA MET A 33 -12.31 20.88 -25.57
C MET A 33 -13.15 21.23 -24.35
N TYR A 34 -13.71 22.43 -24.34
CA TYR A 34 -14.53 22.96 -23.26
C TYR A 34 -15.87 23.44 -23.75
N SER A 35 -16.88 23.27 -22.89
CA SER A 35 -18.20 23.91 -23.05
C SER A 35 -18.56 24.74 -21.84
N TYR A 36 -19.25 25.86 -22.09
CA TYR A 36 -19.86 26.64 -21.02
C TYR A 36 -20.99 25.83 -20.36
N MET A 37 -21.02 25.83 -19.05
CA MET A 37 -22.17 25.31 -18.32
C MET A 37 -23.36 26.25 -18.44
N ALA A 38 -24.56 25.80 -18.07
CA ALA A 38 -25.83 26.52 -18.30
C ALA A 38 -25.84 27.98 -17.82
N ASP A 39 -25.12 28.28 -16.74
CA ASP A 39 -25.01 29.63 -16.17
C ASP A 39 -23.90 30.49 -16.82
N LYS A 40 -23.13 29.91 -17.78
CA LYS A 40 -21.99 30.53 -18.46
C LYS A 40 -20.90 31.11 -17.52
N SER A 41 -20.95 30.79 -16.24
CA SER A 41 -19.94 31.19 -15.24
C SER A 41 -18.87 30.14 -15.03
N LYS A 42 -19.14 28.90 -15.45
CA LYS A 42 -18.28 27.71 -15.28
C LYS A 42 -18.10 26.97 -16.59
N LEU A 43 -17.07 26.16 -16.64
CA LEU A 43 -16.70 25.33 -17.78
C LEU A 43 -16.79 23.85 -17.43
N ALA A 44 -17.10 23.05 -18.43
CA ALA A 44 -16.94 21.61 -18.40
C ALA A 44 -15.92 21.16 -19.46
N VAL A 45 -15.09 20.17 -19.12
CA VAL A 45 -14.26 19.47 -20.09
C VAL A 45 -15.14 18.51 -20.87
N VAL A 46 -15.11 18.60 -22.20
CA VAL A 46 -15.93 17.77 -23.11
C VAL A 46 -15.09 16.63 -23.70
N GLY A 47 -13.78 16.81 -23.79
CA GLY A 47 -12.86 15.82 -24.34
C GLY A 47 -11.51 16.40 -24.73
N ARG A 48 -10.70 15.59 -25.39
CA ARG A 48 -9.48 16.08 -26.02
C ARG A 48 -9.73 16.52 -27.46
N SER A 49 -8.93 17.45 -27.93
CA SER A 49 -8.93 17.87 -29.33
C SER A 49 -8.17 16.87 -30.22
N ASP A 50 -8.72 16.56 -31.39
CA ASP A 50 -8.04 15.71 -32.39
C ASP A 50 -6.91 16.45 -33.13
N ARG A 51 -6.68 17.74 -32.82
CA ARG A 51 -5.70 18.61 -33.52
C ARG A 51 -4.32 18.65 -32.90
N GLY A 52 -4.09 17.95 -31.80
CA GLY A 52 -2.82 17.96 -31.06
C GLY A 52 -2.23 16.56 -30.88
N GLU A 53 -1.01 16.52 -30.30
CA GLU A 53 -0.40 15.27 -29.87
C GLU A 53 -1.29 14.57 -28.82
N PRO A 54 -1.27 13.23 -28.76
CA PRO A 54 -2.01 12.49 -27.76
C PRO A 54 -1.64 12.94 -26.34
N ILE A 55 -2.65 13.18 -25.50
CA ILE A 55 -2.43 13.48 -24.08
C ILE A 55 -2.14 12.17 -23.35
N VAL A 56 -0.92 12.01 -22.84
CA VAL A 56 -0.51 10.88 -22.03
C VAL A 56 -0.79 11.16 -20.54
N ASN A 57 -0.44 12.36 -20.09
CA ASN A 57 -0.63 12.82 -18.73
C ASN A 57 -1.63 13.99 -18.73
N LEU A 58 -2.87 13.68 -18.39
CA LEU A 58 -3.93 14.68 -18.34
C LEU A 58 -3.84 15.51 -17.05
N VAL A 59 -3.73 16.82 -17.22
CA VAL A 59 -3.90 17.76 -16.10
C VAL A 59 -5.05 18.70 -16.45
N ILE A 60 -6.16 18.59 -15.72
CA ILE A 60 -7.30 19.50 -15.88
C ILE A 60 -7.00 20.79 -15.09
N PRO A 61 -6.98 21.96 -15.71
CA PRO A 61 -6.77 23.22 -15.01
C PRO A 61 -7.97 23.57 -14.13
N SER A 62 -7.74 24.15 -12.96
CA SER A 62 -8.82 24.63 -12.09
C SER A 62 -9.58 25.82 -12.68
N THR A 63 -8.91 26.66 -13.45
CA THR A 63 -9.45 27.86 -14.09
C THR A 63 -8.84 28.09 -15.45
N ILE A 64 -9.61 28.70 -16.36
CA ILE A 64 -9.14 29.13 -17.68
C ILE A 64 -9.56 30.59 -17.89
N THR A 65 -8.67 31.40 -18.43
CA THR A 65 -8.97 32.78 -18.80
C THR A 65 -9.50 32.84 -20.23
N VAL A 66 -10.77 33.21 -20.40
CA VAL A 66 -11.43 33.39 -21.70
C VAL A 66 -11.86 34.84 -21.82
N SER A 67 -11.36 35.53 -22.86
CA SER A 67 -11.63 36.95 -23.11
C SER A 67 -11.41 37.86 -21.90
N GLY A 68 -10.33 37.60 -21.13
CA GLY A 68 -9.97 38.37 -19.93
C GLY A 68 -10.74 38.02 -18.66
N LYS A 69 -11.66 37.06 -18.71
CA LYS A 69 -12.41 36.58 -17.55
C LYS A 69 -11.92 35.20 -17.14
N ALA A 70 -11.53 35.02 -15.88
CA ALA A 70 -11.22 33.71 -15.32
C ALA A 70 -12.52 32.91 -15.08
N LEU A 71 -12.61 31.71 -15.67
CA LEU A 71 -13.73 30.81 -15.54
C LEU A 71 -13.26 29.53 -14.86
N THR A 72 -14.03 29.03 -13.92
CA THR A 72 -13.74 27.80 -13.17
C THR A 72 -14.11 26.56 -13.97
N VAL A 73 -13.23 25.57 -14.07
CA VAL A 73 -13.54 24.26 -14.62
C VAL A 73 -14.21 23.43 -13.51
N ALA A 74 -15.50 23.12 -13.70
CA ALA A 74 -16.35 22.55 -12.64
C ALA A 74 -16.87 21.14 -12.93
N ALA A 75 -16.74 20.63 -14.15
CA ALA A 75 -17.20 19.28 -14.50
C ALA A 75 -16.36 18.63 -15.59
N ILE A 76 -16.36 17.29 -15.62
CA ILE A 76 -15.97 16.48 -16.77
C ILE A 76 -17.23 15.88 -17.34
N TYR A 77 -17.51 16.18 -18.61
CA TYR A 77 -18.76 15.78 -19.27
C TYR A 77 -18.79 14.28 -19.63
N PRO A 78 -19.98 13.75 -20.00
CA PRO A 78 -20.10 12.36 -20.39
C PRO A 78 -19.16 12.00 -21.54
N GLU A 79 -18.56 10.81 -21.45
CA GLU A 79 -17.69 10.22 -22.48
C GLU A 79 -16.44 11.05 -22.83
N ALA A 80 -16.10 12.13 -22.10
CA ALA A 80 -15.05 13.09 -22.43
C ALA A 80 -13.70 12.45 -22.85
N PHE A 81 -13.31 11.35 -22.18
CA PHE A 81 -12.09 10.58 -22.45
C PHE A 81 -12.38 9.09 -22.68
N SER A 82 -13.63 8.73 -23.01
CA SER A 82 -14.00 7.33 -23.24
C SER A 82 -13.17 6.72 -24.37
N ASN A 83 -12.69 5.49 -24.15
CA ASN A 83 -11.83 4.73 -25.08
C ASN A 83 -10.51 5.44 -25.43
N ASP A 84 -10.01 6.34 -24.57
CA ASP A 84 -8.71 6.97 -24.81
C ASP A 84 -7.57 5.94 -24.60
N GLY A 85 -6.94 5.54 -25.70
CA GLY A 85 -5.88 4.56 -25.74
C GLY A 85 -4.48 5.10 -25.41
N TYR A 86 -4.35 6.40 -25.11
CA TYR A 86 -3.06 7.07 -24.83
C TYR A 86 -2.93 7.51 -23.39
N LEU A 87 -4.05 7.80 -22.72
CA LEU A 87 -4.08 8.37 -21.39
C LEU A 87 -3.50 7.39 -20.35
N GLU A 88 -2.41 7.80 -19.69
CA GLU A 88 -1.76 7.02 -18.63
C GLU A 88 -2.05 7.56 -17.21
N THR A 89 -2.13 8.88 -17.08
CA THR A 89 -2.44 9.53 -15.79
C THR A 89 -3.46 10.65 -15.96
N ALA A 90 -4.27 10.90 -14.94
CA ALA A 90 -5.20 12.03 -14.90
C ALA A 90 -5.15 12.75 -13.54
N LYS A 91 -4.98 14.08 -13.58
CA LYS A 91 -5.09 14.94 -12.40
C LYS A 91 -6.34 15.81 -12.51
N ILE A 92 -7.26 15.66 -11.53
CA ILE A 92 -8.56 16.31 -11.47
C ILE A 92 -8.55 17.28 -10.28
N PRO A 93 -8.62 18.60 -10.51
CA PRO A 93 -8.54 19.60 -9.44
C PRO A 93 -9.83 19.64 -8.61
N GLY A 94 -9.75 20.15 -7.39
CA GLY A 94 -10.88 20.28 -6.46
C GLY A 94 -11.98 21.25 -6.90
N THR A 95 -11.79 21.99 -7.98
CA THR A 95 -12.86 22.80 -8.60
C THR A 95 -13.85 21.97 -9.41
N VAL A 96 -13.45 20.77 -9.85
CA VAL A 96 -14.32 19.81 -10.53
C VAL A 96 -15.19 19.12 -9.50
N THR A 97 -16.49 19.44 -9.49
CA THR A 97 -17.45 18.85 -8.55
C THR A 97 -18.07 17.55 -9.06
N THR A 98 -18.03 17.31 -10.37
CA THR A 98 -18.68 16.15 -10.97
C THR A 98 -17.87 15.55 -12.12
N ILE A 99 -17.64 14.25 -12.07
CA ILE A 99 -17.24 13.41 -13.20
C ILE A 99 -18.52 12.74 -13.71
N LYS A 100 -18.90 13.00 -14.96
CA LYS A 100 -20.14 12.47 -15.56
C LYS A 100 -19.96 11.04 -16.09
N ASP A 101 -21.06 10.45 -16.57
CA ASP A 101 -21.13 9.07 -17.02
C ASP A 101 -20.13 8.78 -18.14
N TYR A 102 -19.48 7.61 -18.07
CA TYR A 102 -18.53 7.10 -19.08
C TYR A 102 -17.29 7.98 -19.31
N ALA A 103 -17.02 9.00 -18.48
CA ALA A 103 -15.99 10.01 -18.74
C ALA A 103 -14.61 9.44 -19.06
N PHE A 104 -14.17 8.37 -18.38
CA PHE A 104 -12.90 7.66 -18.61
C PHE A 104 -13.14 6.16 -18.89
N LYS A 105 -14.31 5.81 -19.43
CA LYS A 105 -14.62 4.41 -19.72
C LYS A 105 -13.63 3.84 -20.74
N ASP A 106 -13.17 2.58 -20.51
CA ASP A 106 -12.28 1.81 -21.40
C ASP A 106 -10.94 2.52 -21.73
N CYS A 107 -10.43 3.35 -20.80
CA CYS A 107 -9.08 3.92 -20.88
C CYS A 107 -8.03 2.83 -20.60
N ALA A 108 -7.62 2.11 -21.65
CA ALA A 108 -6.83 0.89 -21.53
C ALA A 108 -5.43 1.08 -20.92
N LYS A 109 -4.86 2.29 -20.99
CA LYS A 109 -3.53 2.61 -20.45
C LYS A 109 -3.57 3.41 -19.14
N LEU A 110 -4.76 3.80 -18.65
CA LEU A 110 -4.88 4.63 -17.44
C LEU A 110 -4.40 3.86 -16.20
N LYS A 111 -3.29 4.33 -15.62
CA LYS A 111 -2.60 3.72 -14.47
C LYS A 111 -2.98 4.38 -13.14
N SER A 112 -3.15 5.72 -13.16
CA SER A 112 -3.45 6.48 -11.94
C SER A 112 -4.36 7.66 -12.21
N VAL A 113 -5.21 7.98 -11.22
CA VAL A 113 -6.08 9.15 -11.20
C VAL A 113 -5.94 9.84 -9.85
N THR A 114 -5.50 11.10 -9.88
CA THR A 114 -5.49 11.96 -8.70
C THR A 114 -6.73 12.83 -8.69
N MET A 115 -7.53 12.73 -7.64
CA MET A 115 -8.73 13.52 -7.41
C MET A 115 -8.52 14.38 -6.16
N GLU A 116 -8.66 15.70 -6.29
CA GLU A 116 -8.55 16.62 -5.17
C GLU A 116 -9.88 16.76 -4.42
N GLU A 117 -9.84 17.21 -3.15
CA GLU A 117 -11.05 17.51 -2.37
C GLU A 117 -11.88 18.62 -3.06
N GLY A 118 -13.20 18.44 -3.10
CA GLY A 118 -14.15 19.28 -3.84
C GLY A 118 -14.95 18.49 -4.87
N LEU A 119 -14.48 17.30 -5.29
CA LEU A 119 -15.27 16.39 -6.11
C LEU A 119 -16.43 15.82 -5.27
N GLU A 120 -17.68 15.95 -5.76
CA GLU A 120 -18.91 15.57 -5.05
C GLU A 120 -19.54 14.27 -5.61
N SER A 121 -19.37 14.01 -6.91
CA SER A 121 -19.99 12.85 -7.56
C SER A 121 -19.15 12.23 -8.66
N ILE A 122 -19.20 10.89 -8.74
CA ILE A 122 -18.58 10.05 -9.77
C ILE A 122 -19.68 9.31 -10.51
N GLY A 123 -19.85 9.59 -11.80
CA GLY A 123 -20.92 9.10 -12.66
C GLY A 123 -20.84 7.61 -13.01
N SER A 124 -21.93 7.13 -13.61
CA SER A 124 -22.06 5.73 -14.02
C SER A 124 -21.02 5.34 -15.06
N HIS A 125 -20.39 4.16 -14.90
CA HIS A 125 -19.35 3.64 -15.80
C HIS A 125 -18.14 4.57 -15.99
N SER A 126 -17.98 5.60 -15.21
CA SER A 126 -16.99 6.68 -15.45
C SER A 126 -15.55 6.18 -15.59
N PHE A 127 -15.16 5.12 -14.89
CA PHE A 127 -13.85 4.45 -15.00
C PHE A 127 -13.98 2.95 -15.34
N SER A 128 -15.16 2.52 -15.82
CA SER A 128 -15.36 1.11 -16.18
C SER A 128 -14.36 0.68 -17.26
N GLY A 129 -13.74 -0.50 -17.11
CA GLY A 129 -12.84 -1.04 -18.13
C GLY A 129 -11.44 -0.39 -18.16
N CYS A 130 -10.95 0.18 -17.07
CA CYS A 130 -9.57 0.69 -16.94
C CYS A 130 -8.66 -0.40 -16.31
N PRO A 131 -8.06 -1.30 -17.11
CA PRO A 131 -7.40 -2.52 -16.59
C PRO A 131 -6.08 -2.25 -15.89
N LEU A 132 -5.40 -1.13 -16.18
CA LEU A 132 -4.12 -0.77 -15.58
C LEU A 132 -4.26 0.17 -14.38
N LEU A 133 -5.47 0.62 -14.03
CA LEU A 133 -5.71 1.40 -12.81
C LEU A 133 -5.49 0.48 -11.61
N THR A 134 -4.45 0.76 -10.80
CA THR A 134 -4.02 -0.13 -9.71
C THR A 134 -4.51 0.31 -8.35
N GLU A 135 -4.73 1.60 -8.18
CA GLU A 135 -5.19 2.17 -6.92
C GLU A 135 -6.10 3.37 -7.14
N LEU A 136 -6.91 3.67 -6.15
CA LEU A 136 -7.84 4.77 -6.20
C LEU A 136 -8.06 5.38 -4.80
N LYS A 137 -7.72 6.66 -4.67
CA LYS A 137 -8.03 7.45 -3.48
C LYS A 137 -9.18 8.38 -3.82
N ILE A 138 -10.37 8.06 -3.34
CA ILE A 138 -11.56 8.88 -3.58
C ILE A 138 -11.67 9.92 -2.45
N PRO A 139 -11.74 11.23 -2.77
CA PRO A 139 -11.82 12.30 -1.78
C PRO A 139 -13.02 12.17 -0.85
N ASN A 140 -12.90 12.66 0.38
CA ASN A 140 -14.00 12.63 1.35
C ASN A 140 -15.18 13.55 0.98
N SER A 141 -14.98 14.49 0.08
CA SER A 141 -16.03 15.33 -0.49
C SER A 141 -17.01 14.56 -1.38
N VAL A 142 -16.61 13.37 -1.93
CA VAL A 142 -17.48 12.56 -2.79
C VAL A 142 -18.59 11.94 -1.96
N ALA A 143 -19.84 12.31 -2.27
CA ALA A 143 -21.05 11.79 -1.63
C ALA A 143 -21.69 10.63 -2.40
N THR A 144 -21.51 10.59 -3.73
CA THR A 144 -22.13 9.57 -4.59
C THR A 144 -21.15 8.97 -5.58
N ILE A 145 -21.21 7.64 -5.68
CA ILE A 145 -20.52 6.84 -6.71
C ILE A 145 -21.62 6.03 -7.40
N GLU A 146 -21.87 6.34 -8.67
CA GLU A 146 -22.95 5.78 -9.44
C GLU A 146 -22.70 4.31 -9.87
N PRO A 147 -23.73 3.56 -10.30
CA PRO A 147 -23.58 2.16 -10.71
C PRO A 147 -22.49 1.94 -11.76
N TYR A 148 -21.78 0.82 -11.63
CA TYR A 148 -20.71 0.39 -12.57
C TYR A 148 -19.48 1.30 -12.64
N ALA A 149 -19.32 2.30 -11.79
CA ALA A 149 -18.28 3.33 -11.90
C ALA A 149 -16.87 2.76 -12.12
N PHE A 150 -16.52 1.66 -11.46
CA PHE A 150 -15.20 0.99 -11.55
C PHE A 150 -15.30 -0.47 -12.04
N ARG A 151 -16.38 -0.82 -12.74
CA ARG A 151 -16.56 -2.17 -13.25
C ARG A 151 -15.39 -2.59 -14.15
N ASN A 152 -14.89 -3.83 -13.99
CA ASN A 152 -13.80 -4.40 -14.80
C ASN A 152 -12.47 -3.62 -14.72
N CYS A 153 -12.22 -2.85 -13.67
CA CYS A 153 -10.88 -2.37 -13.33
C CYS A 153 -10.06 -3.53 -12.76
N VAL A 154 -9.64 -4.45 -13.64
CA VAL A 154 -9.05 -5.74 -13.22
C VAL A 154 -7.75 -5.61 -12.45
N GLY A 155 -6.99 -4.53 -12.68
CA GLY A 155 -5.75 -4.19 -11.99
C GLY A 155 -5.93 -3.51 -10.63
N LEU A 156 -7.16 -3.05 -10.31
CA LEU A 156 -7.44 -2.27 -9.10
C LEU A 156 -7.25 -3.12 -7.85
N ALA A 157 -6.13 -2.89 -7.15
CA ALA A 157 -5.72 -3.65 -5.98
C ALA A 157 -6.18 -3.01 -4.66
N SER A 158 -6.33 -1.68 -4.64
CA SER A 158 -6.77 -0.95 -3.45
C SER A 158 -7.68 0.23 -3.80
N VAL A 159 -8.66 0.47 -2.92
CA VAL A 159 -9.59 1.60 -3.01
C VAL A 159 -9.80 2.21 -1.63
N SER A 160 -9.67 3.52 -1.56
CA SER A 160 -10.09 4.31 -0.41
C SER A 160 -11.43 4.96 -0.69
N LEU A 161 -12.47 4.48 -0.02
CA LEU A 161 -13.82 5.04 -0.11
C LEU A 161 -13.99 6.25 0.82
N PRO A 162 -14.79 7.26 0.41
CA PRO A 162 -15.08 8.43 1.24
C PRO A 162 -15.98 8.06 2.43
N ASN A 163 -15.75 8.70 3.59
CA ASN A 163 -16.55 8.47 4.80
C ASN A 163 -18.00 9.00 4.72
N SER A 164 -18.29 9.82 3.71
CA SER A 164 -19.62 10.35 3.40
C SER A 164 -20.53 9.34 2.72
N LEU A 165 -19.95 8.29 2.11
CA LEU A 165 -20.70 7.33 1.29
C LEU A 165 -21.74 6.57 2.13
N THR A 166 -23.00 6.55 1.64
CA THR A 166 -24.12 5.85 2.29
C THR A 166 -24.52 4.57 1.56
N LYS A 167 -24.06 4.37 0.33
CA LYS A 167 -24.34 3.21 -0.50
C LYS A 167 -23.15 2.82 -1.32
N ILE A 168 -22.99 1.51 -1.58
CA ILE A 168 -22.17 0.98 -2.67
C ILE A 168 -23.16 0.51 -3.73
N GLU A 169 -23.19 1.19 -4.86
CA GLU A 169 -24.17 0.97 -5.90
C GLU A 169 -23.95 -0.33 -6.70
N ARG A 170 -24.94 -0.67 -7.53
CA ARG A 170 -24.91 -1.88 -8.37
C ARG A 170 -23.60 -1.97 -9.18
N SER A 171 -22.94 -3.13 -9.11
CA SER A 171 -21.75 -3.49 -9.91
C SER A 171 -20.60 -2.46 -9.85
N THR A 172 -20.54 -1.63 -8.83
CA THR A 172 -19.51 -0.56 -8.69
C THR A 172 -18.09 -1.12 -8.86
N PHE A 173 -17.79 -2.25 -8.24
CA PHE A 173 -16.47 -2.93 -8.30
C PHE A 173 -16.55 -4.32 -8.94
N ASN A 174 -17.61 -4.61 -9.71
CA ASN A 174 -17.74 -5.90 -10.39
C ASN A 174 -16.53 -6.16 -11.29
N GLY A 175 -15.88 -7.32 -11.14
CA GLY A 175 -14.73 -7.72 -11.94
C GLY A 175 -13.41 -7.02 -11.58
N CYS A 176 -13.31 -6.33 -10.45
CA CYS A 176 -12.04 -5.82 -9.90
C CYS A 176 -11.22 -6.97 -9.32
N LYS A 177 -10.62 -7.77 -10.21
CA LYS A 177 -10.00 -9.06 -9.85
C LYS A 177 -8.84 -8.93 -8.87
N SER A 178 -8.10 -7.82 -8.91
CA SER A 178 -6.94 -7.58 -8.04
C SER A 178 -7.30 -7.02 -6.67
N LEU A 179 -8.57 -6.63 -6.44
CA LEU A 179 -9.01 -6.03 -5.17
C LEU A 179 -8.93 -7.07 -4.05
N ARG A 180 -8.05 -6.82 -3.07
CA ARG A 180 -7.77 -7.76 -1.97
C ARG A 180 -8.61 -7.50 -0.73
N SER A 181 -8.80 -6.22 -0.41
CA SER A 181 -9.62 -5.78 0.70
C SER A 181 -10.26 -4.44 0.38
N ILE A 182 -11.34 -4.13 1.06
CA ILE A 182 -11.98 -2.83 0.99
C ILE A 182 -12.57 -2.49 2.36
N THR A 183 -12.29 -1.28 2.83
CA THR A 183 -12.96 -0.75 4.02
C THR A 183 -14.29 -0.15 3.60
N ILE A 184 -15.38 -0.80 3.97
CA ILE A 184 -16.73 -0.27 3.76
C ILE A 184 -16.99 0.81 4.81
N PRO A 185 -17.29 2.06 4.39
CA PRO A 185 -17.55 3.16 5.33
C PRO A 185 -18.71 2.88 6.29
N ASP A 186 -18.61 3.38 7.55
CA ASP A 186 -19.60 3.10 8.61
C ASP A 186 -21.01 3.60 8.30
N LYS A 187 -21.16 4.59 7.42
CA LYS A 187 -22.45 5.13 7.00
C LYS A 187 -23.11 4.33 5.88
N VAL A 188 -22.41 3.35 5.30
CA VAL A 188 -22.98 2.55 4.22
C VAL A 188 -24.09 1.68 4.78
N ALA A 189 -25.32 1.97 4.31
CA ALA A 189 -26.54 1.24 4.67
C ALA A 189 -26.91 0.15 3.66
N SER A 190 -26.42 0.22 2.42
CA SER A 190 -26.72 -0.79 1.40
C SER A 190 -25.52 -1.10 0.49
N ILE A 191 -25.41 -2.38 0.11
CA ILE A 191 -24.49 -2.89 -0.92
C ILE A 191 -25.36 -3.41 -2.06
N GLY A 192 -25.18 -2.82 -3.25
CA GLY A 192 -25.99 -3.10 -4.43
C GLY A 192 -25.74 -4.46 -5.07
N ILE A 193 -26.60 -4.81 -6.03
CA ILE A 193 -26.53 -6.06 -6.80
C ILE A 193 -25.15 -6.17 -7.47
N SER A 194 -24.49 -7.33 -7.31
CA SER A 194 -23.18 -7.65 -7.95
C SER A 194 -22.07 -6.62 -7.63
N ALA A 195 -22.17 -5.87 -6.55
CA ALA A 195 -21.25 -4.76 -6.26
C ALA A 195 -19.76 -5.17 -6.27
N PHE A 196 -19.45 -6.36 -5.77
CA PHE A 196 -18.10 -6.95 -5.72
C PHE A 196 -18.02 -8.30 -6.45
N GLU A 197 -18.98 -8.63 -7.31
CA GLU A 197 -18.96 -9.90 -8.03
C GLU A 197 -17.67 -10.04 -8.84
N GLY A 198 -16.98 -11.18 -8.70
CA GLY A 198 -15.73 -11.46 -9.41
C GLY A 198 -14.49 -10.72 -8.89
N CYS A 199 -14.52 -10.18 -7.67
CA CYS A 199 -13.33 -9.70 -6.96
C CYS A 199 -12.51 -10.91 -6.44
N THR A 200 -11.89 -11.64 -7.35
CA THR A 200 -11.31 -12.97 -7.10
C THR A 200 -10.15 -12.97 -6.10
N ASN A 201 -9.48 -11.85 -5.86
CA ASN A 201 -8.41 -11.72 -4.88
C ASN A 201 -8.88 -11.18 -3.52
N MET A 202 -10.16 -10.86 -3.36
CA MET A 202 -10.70 -10.40 -2.06
C MET A 202 -10.56 -11.50 -1.02
N VAL A 203 -9.93 -11.19 0.14
CA VAL A 203 -9.63 -12.16 1.20
C VAL A 203 -10.62 -12.04 2.36
N MET A 204 -11.06 -10.83 2.65
CA MET A 204 -12.00 -10.58 3.75
C MET A 204 -12.98 -9.46 3.41
N VAL A 205 -14.14 -9.51 4.06
CA VAL A 205 -15.11 -8.42 4.10
C VAL A 205 -15.63 -8.24 5.52
N LYS A 206 -15.62 -6.99 6.00
CA LYS A 206 -16.24 -6.58 7.25
C LYS A 206 -17.37 -5.61 6.94
N MET A 207 -18.57 -5.98 7.36
CA MET A 207 -19.77 -5.20 7.14
C MET A 207 -19.96 -4.21 8.29
N PRO A 208 -20.19 -2.93 8.01
CA PRO A 208 -20.41 -1.93 9.05
C PRO A 208 -21.76 -2.16 9.76
N LYS A 209 -21.86 -1.62 10.99
CA LYS A 209 -23.09 -1.74 11.80
C LYS A 209 -24.31 -1.11 11.14
N ALA A 210 -24.11 -0.05 10.36
CA ALA A 210 -25.21 0.63 9.65
C ALA A 210 -25.74 -0.14 8.43
N LEU A 211 -25.03 -1.19 7.99
CA LEU A 211 -25.46 -1.96 6.83
C LEU A 211 -26.76 -2.72 7.12
N THR A 212 -27.82 -2.41 6.37
CA THR A 212 -29.14 -3.04 6.50
C THR A 212 -29.49 -3.93 5.33
N GLU A 213 -28.84 -3.74 4.17
CA GLU A 213 -29.21 -4.43 2.94
C GLU A 213 -27.98 -4.87 2.12
N ILE A 214 -28.04 -6.11 1.60
CA ILE A 214 -27.09 -6.66 0.62
C ILE A 214 -27.87 -7.19 -0.58
N GLY A 215 -27.53 -6.69 -1.76
CA GLY A 215 -28.17 -7.09 -3.03
C GLY A 215 -27.73 -8.49 -3.51
N ASN A 216 -28.49 -9.03 -4.47
CA ASN A 216 -28.19 -10.32 -5.10
C ASN A 216 -26.78 -10.35 -5.67
N TYR A 217 -26.06 -11.46 -5.52
CA TYR A 217 -24.72 -11.69 -6.11
C TYR A 217 -23.64 -10.73 -5.62
N ALA A 218 -23.84 -9.98 -4.55
CA ALA A 218 -22.97 -8.88 -4.15
C ALA A 218 -21.48 -9.26 -4.06
N PHE A 219 -21.16 -10.46 -3.57
CA PHE A 219 -19.80 -11.01 -3.46
C PHE A 219 -19.62 -12.32 -4.25
N LYS A 220 -20.52 -12.61 -5.21
CA LYS A 220 -20.41 -13.83 -6.00
C LYS A 220 -19.06 -13.98 -6.67
N SER A 221 -18.49 -15.19 -6.67
CA SER A 221 -17.21 -15.52 -7.27
C SER A 221 -16.00 -14.75 -6.69
N CYS A 222 -16.06 -14.29 -5.44
CA CYS A 222 -14.91 -13.84 -4.68
C CYS A 222 -14.12 -15.07 -4.18
N THR A 223 -13.42 -15.75 -5.10
CA THR A 223 -12.89 -17.11 -4.90
C THR A 223 -11.85 -17.23 -3.78
N LYS A 224 -11.17 -16.13 -3.41
CA LYS A 224 -10.22 -16.10 -2.28
C LYS A 224 -10.81 -15.54 -0.99
N LEU A 225 -12.10 -15.20 -0.97
CA LEU A 225 -12.74 -14.67 0.24
C LEU A 225 -12.75 -15.74 1.33
N ALA A 226 -11.93 -15.53 2.37
CA ALA A 226 -11.73 -16.47 3.46
C ALA A 226 -12.51 -16.11 4.72
N GLU A 227 -12.78 -14.82 4.92
CA GLU A 227 -13.45 -14.30 6.11
C GLU A 227 -14.58 -13.33 5.79
N VAL A 228 -15.74 -13.57 6.43
CA VAL A 228 -16.91 -12.70 6.36
C VAL A 228 -17.30 -12.32 7.80
N GLN A 229 -17.36 -11.01 8.08
CA GLN A 229 -17.86 -10.47 9.34
C GLN A 229 -19.17 -9.71 9.08
N CYS A 230 -20.28 -10.28 9.53
CA CYS A 230 -21.60 -9.65 9.40
C CYS A 230 -21.82 -8.62 10.51
N GLY A 231 -22.26 -7.42 10.11
CA GLY A 231 -22.75 -6.41 11.05
C GLY A 231 -24.12 -6.77 11.61
N GLU A 232 -24.41 -6.32 12.83
CA GLU A 232 -25.69 -6.61 13.51
C GLU A 232 -26.90 -5.86 12.93
N GLY A 233 -26.68 -4.85 12.08
CA GLY A 233 -27.74 -4.07 11.45
C GLY A 233 -28.42 -4.74 10.26
N LEU A 234 -27.84 -5.82 9.72
CA LEU A 234 -28.31 -6.45 8.49
C LEU A 234 -29.70 -7.07 8.69
N SER A 235 -30.66 -6.64 7.87
CA SER A 235 -32.08 -7.04 7.92
C SER A 235 -32.63 -7.54 6.58
N SER A 236 -31.93 -7.30 5.47
CA SER A 236 -32.30 -7.75 4.13
C SER A 236 -31.10 -8.27 3.37
N VAL A 237 -31.20 -9.46 2.80
CA VAL A 237 -30.13 -10.11 2.08
C VAL A 237 -30.66 -10.71 0.79
N GLY A 238 -29.99 -10.44 -0.32
CA GLY A 238 -30.29 -11.02 -1.61
C GLY A 238 -29.89 -12.48 -1.74
N THR A 239 -30.21 -13.07 -2.88
CA THR A 239 -29.87 -14.46 -3.20
C THR A 239 -28.43 -14.59 -3.73
N ASN A 240 -27.78 -15.74 -3.48
CA ASN A 240 -26.46 -16.08 -4.03
C ASN A 240 -25.36 -15.06 -3.70
N VAL A 241 -25.44 -14.41 -2.54
CA VAL A 241 -24.51 -13.33 -2.15
C VAL A 241 -23.07 -13.81 -2.17
N PHE A 242 -22.77 -14.99 -1.64
CA PHE A 242 -21.43 -15.58 -1.58
C PHE A 242 -21.24 -16.79 -2.50
N SER A 243 -22.13 -17.00 -3.48
CA SER A 243 -22.02 -18.14 -4.39
C SER A 243 -20.66 -18.15 -5.13
N GLY A 244 -19.93 -19.26 -5.06
CA GLY A 244 -18.59 -19.41 -5.63
C GLY A 244 -17.46 -18.74 -4.81
N CYS A 245 -17.71 -18.46 -3.52
CA CYS A 245 -16.70 -18.02 -2.56
C CYS A 245 -16.06 -19.23 -1.86
N ASP A 246 -15.49 -20.15 -2.64
CA ASP A 246 -15.05 -21.47 -2.18
C ASP A 246 -13.96 -21.45 -1.09
N SER A 247 -13.42 -20.30 -0.75
CA SER A 247 -12.38 -20.15 0.28
C SER A 247 -12.91 -19.71 1.64
N ILE A 248 -14.23 -19.49 1.82
CA ILE A 248 -14.76 -19.05 3.12
C ILE A 248 -14.52 -20.15 4.16
N VAL A 249 -13.71 -19.81 5.16
CA VAL A 249 -13.39 -20.68 6.30
C VAL A 249 -13.92 -20.11 7.61
N ASN A 250 -14.20 -18.80 7.67
CA ASN A 250 -14.69 -18.12 8.86
C ASN A 250 -15.83 -17.17 8.57
N LEU A 251 -16.90 -17.29 9.33
CA LEU A 251 -18.08 -16.45 9.30
C LEU A 251 -18.34 -15.95 10.73
N SER A 252 -18.21 -14.64 10.95
CA SER A 252 -18.51 -14.03 12.26
C SER A 252 -19.87 -13.36 12.22
N LEU A 253 -20.76 -13.81 13.07
CA LEU A 253 -22.12 -13.33 13.23
C LEU A 253 -22.25 -12.64 14.60
N LYS A 254 -22.89 -11.47 14.64
CA LYS A 254 -22.98 -10.66 15.87
C LYS A 254 -24.36 -10.68 16.52
N TRP A 255 -25.34 -11.36 15.94
CA TRP A 255 -26.67 -11.45 16.51
C TRP A 255 -26.71 -12.45 17.67
N THR A 256 -27.20 -12.06 18.82
CA THR A 256 -27.53 -12.98 19.92
C THR A 256 -28.75 -13.84 19.61
N THR A 257 -29.65 -13.32 18.78
CA THR A 257 -30.76 -14.04 18.18
C THR A 257 -30.57 -14.01 16.67
N PRO A 258 -30.43 -15.16 16.00
CA PRO A 258 -30.20 -15.19 14.56
C PRO A 258 -31.38 -14.55 13.80
N PRO A 259 -31.13 -13.77 12.74
CA PRO A 259 -32.20 -13.24 11.91
C PRO A 259 -32.91 -14.36 11.16
N THR A 260 -34.22 -14.23 11.08
CA THR A 260 -35.12 -15.19 10.43
C THR A 260 -35.45 -14.78 8.98
N GLY A 261 -35.77 -15.75 8.15
CA GLY A 261 -36.25 -15.48 6.78
C GLY A 261 -35.17 -15.04 5.78
N PHE A 262 -33.89 -15.13 6.13
CA PHE A 262 -32.83 -14.88 5.17
C PHE A 262 -32.77 -16.02 4.13
N PRO A 263 -32.58 -15.69 2.83
CA PRO A 263 -32.29 -16.73 1.84
C PRO A 263 -30.94 -17.37 2.13
N ASP A 264 -30.73 -18.58 1.61
CA ASP A 264 -29.41 -19.20 1.69
C ASP A 264 -28.40 -18.43 0.83
N MET A 265 -27.42 -17.87 1.51
CA MET A 265 -26.37 -17.04 0.90
C MET A 265 -25.14 -17.87 0.49
N PHE A 266 -25.06 -19.11 0.98
CA PHE A 266 -23.90 -19.99 0.91
C PHE A 266 -24.24 -21.24 0.10
N THR A 267 -23.23 -21.97 -0.36
CA THR A 267 -23.39 -23.27 -1.00
C THR A 267 -23.24 -24.39 0.03
N GLU A 268 -23.62 -25.61 -0.34
CA GLU A 268 -23.45 -26.79 0.52
C GLU A 268 -21.98 -26.98 0.99
N ASN A 269 -21.03 -26.69 0.11
CA ASN A 269 -19.61 -26.82 0.43
C ASN A 269 -19.17 -25.85 1.54
N GLU A 270 -19.68 -24.61 1.53
CA GLU A 270 -19.37 -23.65 2.61
C GLU A 270 -20.04 -24.04 3.93
N HIS A 271 -21.25 -24.58 3.92
CA HIS A 271 -21.90 -25.07 5.13
C HIS A 271 -21.08 -26.16 5.85
N LEU A 272 -20.40 -27.01 5.10
CA LEU A 272 -19.63 -28.13 5.65
C LEU A 272 -18.30 -27.71 6.29
N LYS A 273 -17.63 -26.69 5.74
CA LYS A 273 -16.25 -26.35 6.11
C LYS A 273 -16.10 -25.07 6.92
N THR A 274 -17.07 -24.14 6.86
CA THR A 274 -16.97 -22.81 7.47
C THR A 274 -17.13 -22.91 9.00
N ASN A 275 -16.22 -22.26 9.70
CA ASN A 275 -16.33 -22.02 11.14
C ASN A 275 -17.23 -20.81 11.38
N VAL A 276 -18.33 -20.98 12.08
CA VAL A 276 -19.27 -19.90 12.39
C VAL A 276 -19.03 -19.44 13.83
N TYR A 277 -18.63 -18.20 13.98
CA TYR A 277 -18.44 -17.55 15.28
C TYR A 277 -19.70 -16.77 15.64
N VAL A 278 -20.27 -17.08 16.77
CA VAL A 278 -21.53 -16.51 17.29
C VAL A 278 -21.31 -15.96 18.69
N PRO A 279 -22.16 -15.03 19.17
CA PRO A 279 -22.11 -14.58 20.56
C PRO A 279 -22.29 -15.73 21.55
N TYR A 280 -21.67 -15.58 22.72
CA TYR A 280 -21.79 -16.59 23.81
C TYR A 280 -23.26 -16.87 24.15
N GLY A 281 -23.62 -18.16 24.29
CA GLY A 281 -24.97 -18.62 24.60
C GLY A 281 -25.96 -18.63 23.43
N SER A 282 -25.54 -18.28 22.20
CA SER A 282 -26.42 -18.18 21.02
C SER A 282 -26.39 -19.39 20.09
N THR A 283 -25.43 -20.31 20.25
CA THR A 283 -25.25 -21.48 19.37
C THR A 283 -26.52 -22.28 19.13
N GLU A 284 -27.27 -22.58 20.17
CA GLU A 284 -28.48 -23.40 20.06
C GLU A 284 -29.63 -22.70 19.31
N ALA A 285 -29.65 -21.34 19.31
CA ALA A 285 -30.59 -20.59 18.50
C ALA A 285 -30.22 -20.67 17.01
N TYR A 286 -28.93 -20.54 16.71
CA TYR A 286 -28.43 -20.65 15.32
C TYR A 286 -28.63 -22.03 14.70
N LYS A 287 -28.45 -23.10 15.48
CA LYS A 287 -28.69 -24.49 15.04
C LYS A 287 -30.15 -24.79 14.69
N LYS A 288 -31.08 -23.97 15.14
CA LYS A 288 -32.53 -24.14 14.90
C LYS A 288 -33.06 -23.27 13.77
N GLU A 289 -32.35 -22.23 13.37
CA GLU A 289 -32.85 -21.21 12.42
C GLU A 289 -32.21 -21.34 11.05
N GLU A 290 -33.02 -21.44 9.98
CA GLU A 290 -32.57 -21.40 8.58
C GLU A 290 -32.13 -19.97 8.19
N PRO A 291 -31.07 -19.83 7.37
CA PRO A 291 -30.23 -20.88 6.77
C PRO A 291 -29.06 -21.31 7.67
N TRP A 292 -28.95 -20.74 8.87
CA TRP A 292 -27.80 -20.92 9.77
C TRP A 292 -27.64 -22.36 10.25
N SER A 293 -28.77 -23.07 10.46
CA SER A 293 -28.80 -24.46 10.90
C SER A 293 -28.07 -25.45 9.98
N LYS A 294 -27.76 -25.05 8.73
CA LYS A 294 -27.01 -25.85 7.77
C LYS A 294 -25.52 -25.92 8.06
N PHE A 295 -24.99 -24.97 8.85
CA PHE A 295 -23.58 -25.00 9.22
C PHE A 295 -23.29 -26.07 10.27
N LEU A 296 -22.14 -26.75 10.11
CA LEU A 296 -21.76 -27.84 11.02
C LEU A 296 -20.91 -27.38 12.21
N ARG A 297 -20.25 -26.21 12.11
CA ARG A 297 -19.21 -25.79 13.04
C ARG A 297 -19.55 -24.43 13.63
N PHE A 298 -19.98 -24.43 14.90
CA PHE A 298 -20.23 -23.21 15.66
C PHE A 298 -19.22 -23.05 16.78
N TYR A 299 -18.74 -21.84 16.96
CA TYR A 299 -17.83 -21.45 18.03
C TYR A 299 -18.36 -20.20 18.73
N GLU A 300 -18.49 -20.28 20.04
CA GLU A 300 -18.85 -19.11 20.82
C GLU A 300 -17.61 -18.30 21.14
N ALA A 301 -17.70 -16.98 20.95
CA ALA A 301 -16.64 -16.05 21.29
C ALA A 301 -17.00 -15.34 22.60
N THR A 302 -16.14 -15.43 23.59
CA THR A 302 -16.29 -14.74 24.88
C THR A 302 -15.61 -13.38 24.79
N GLU A 303 -16.34 -12.32 25.14
CA GLU A 303 -15.75 -10.99 25.29
C GLU A 303 -15.13 -10.86 26.69
N ILE A 304 -13.86 -10.47 26.73
CA ILE A 304 -13.15 -10.14 27.96
C ILE A 304 -12.41 -8.82 27.76
N ASN A 305 -12.77 -7.79 28.54
CA ASN A 305 -12.17 -6.44 28.46
C ASN A 305 -12.15 -5.84 27.04
N GLY A 306 -13.24 -6.03 26.29
CA GLY A 306 -13.38 -5.47 24.94
C GLY A 306 -12.66 -6.24 23.83
N ILE A 307 -12.14 -7.42 24.11
CA ILE A 307 -11.54 -8.33 23.14
C ILE A 307 -12.33 -9.63 23.14
N TYR A 308 -12.61 -10.17 21.95
CA TYR A 308 -13.29 -11.45 21.77
C TYR A 308 -12.28 -12.58 21.71
N TYR A 309 -12.46 -13.59 22.54
CA TYR A 309 -11.60 -14.77 22.61
C TYR A 309 -12.38 -16.05 22.35
N THR A 310 -11.81 -16.97 21.59
CA THR A 310 -12.15 -18.38 21.67
C THR A 310 -11.24 -19.03 22.72
N LEU A 311 -11.83 -19.67 23.69
CA LEU A 311 -11.13 -20.34 24.78
C LEU A 311 -11.07 -21.85 24.50
N TYR A 312 -9.93 -22.46 24.71
CA TYR A 312 -9.71 -23.90 24.52
C TYR A 312 -9.37 -24.54 25.87
N ASP A 313 -10.34 -25.30 26.42
CA ASP A 313 -10.19 -25.95 27.73
C ASP A 313 -9.18 -27.09 27.71
N THR A 314 -8.91 -27.66 26.53
CA THR A 314 -8.02 -28.83 26.38
C THR A 314 -6.56 -28.53 26.68
N ASP A 315 -6.11 -27.33 26.34
CA ASP A 315 -4.71 -26.90 26.48
C ASP A 315 -4.57 -25.55 27.21
N HIS A 316 -5.68 -25.04 27.74
CA HIS A 316 -5.77 -23.75 28.42
C HIS A 316 -5.19 -22.60 27.61
N THR A 317 -5.48 -22.57 26.30
CA THR A 317 -5.10 -21.48 25.40
C THR A 317 -6.28 -20.62 24.99
N ALA A 318 -6.00 -19.39 24.57
CA ALA A 318 -6.98 -18.47 24.06
C ALA A 318 -6.51 -17.88 22.72
N THR A 319 -7.45 -17.79 21.78
CA THR A 319 -7.24 -17.12 20.48
C THR A 319 -8.03 -15.82 20.45
N VAL A 320 -7.36 -14.71 20.15
CA VAL A 320 -8.02 -13.43 19.89
C VAL A 320 -8.75 -13.52 18.56
N ARG A 321 -10.06 -13.22 18.55
CA ARG A 321 -10.95 -13.29 17.38
C ARG A 321 -11.40 -11.94 16.86
N GLY A 322 -11.35 -10.92 17.70
CA GLY A 322 -11.83 -9.58 17.38
C GLY A 322 -11.85 -8.69 18.61
N TYR A 323 -12.46 -7.55 18.48
CA TYR A 323 -12.50 -6.52 19.53
C TYR A 323 -13.85 -5.80 19.50
N VAL A 324 -14.21 -5.15 20.63
CA VAL A 324 -15.33 -4.20 20.69
C VAL A 324 -14.85 -2.85 20.13
N GLN A 325 -15.61 -2.23 19.23
CA GLN A 325 -15.17 -1.08 18.41
C GLN A 325 -14.84 0.21 19.18
N ASP A 326 -15.12 0.31 20.47
CA ASP A 326 -14.92 1.54 21.26
C ASP A 326 -13.54 1.63 21.95
N ASN A 327 -12.70 0.60 21.84
CA ASN A 327 -11.37 0.61 22.42
C ASN A 327 -10.36 1.33 21.50
N HIS A 328 -9.70 2.36 22.05
CA HIS A 328 -8.68 3.14 21.36
C HIS A 328 -7.28 2.53 21.49
N ASP A 329 -6.92 2.13 22.72
CA ASP A 329 -5.63 1.53 23.02
C ASP A 329 -5.84 0.09 23.48
N VAL A 330 -5.31 -0.86 22.69
CA VAL A 330 -5.48 -2.28 22.95
C VAL A 330 -4.17 -2.88 23.44
N VAL A 331 -4.18 -3.37 24.67
CA VAL A 331 -3.12 -4.22 25.20
C VAL A 331 -3.69 -5.63 25.33
N VAL A 332 -3.24 -6.53 24.45
CA VAL A 332 -3.60 -7.93 24.54
C VAL A 332 -2.85 -8.55 25.72
N PRO A 333 -3.54 -9.08 26.75
CA PRO A 333 -2.86 -9.67 27.89
C PRO A 333 -2.24 -11.03 27.51
N SER A 334 -1.17 -11.44 28.22
CA SER A 334 -0.57 -12.77 28.04
C SER A 334 -1.49 -13.91 28.51
N LYS A 335 -2.44 -13.60 29.40
CA LYS A 335 -3.43 -14.54 29.93
C LYS A 335 -4.78 -13.86 30.12
N VAL A 336 -5.85 -14.62 29.96
CA VAL A 336 -7.21 -14.23 30.30
C VAL A 336 -7.83 -15.25 31.23
N THR A 337 -8.66 -14.78 32.18
CA THR A 337 -9.37 -15.65 33.11
C THR A 337 -10.84 -15.69 32.74
N ALA A 338 -11.40 -16.87 32.62
CA ALA A 338 -12.83 -17.10 32.39
C ALA A 338 -13.28 -18.36 33.08
N ASN A 339 -14.49 -18.35 33.64
CA ASN A 339 -15.09 -19.51 34.36
C ASN A 339 -14.17 -20.11 35.42
N GLY A 340 -13.32 -19.31 36.07
CA GLY A 340 -12.38 -19.76 37.09
C GLY A 340 -11.07 -20.37 36.57
N ASN A 341 -10.87 -20.44 35.27
CA ASN A 341 -9.66 -20.96 34.62
C ASN A 341 -8.86 -19.85 33.93
N ASP A 342 -7.54 -20.00 33.95
CA ASP A 342 -6.62 -19.14 33.21
C ASP A 342 -6.29 -19.73 31.82
N TYR A 343 -6.31 -18.91 30.80
CA TYR A 343 -5.98 -19.27 29.42
C TYR A 343 -4.84 -18.42 28.93
N SER A 344 -3.75 -19.02 28.45
CA SER A 344 -2.65 -18.31 27.80
C SER A 344 -3.09 -17.80 26.44
N VAL A 345 -2.89 -16.52 26.15
CA VAL A 345 -3.19 -15.93 24.84
C VAL A 345 -2.02 -16.22 23.91
N THR A 346 -2.19 -17.18 23.01
CA THR A 346 -1.10 -17.67 22.13
C THR A 346 -1.30 -17.30 20.66
N TYR A 347 -2.54 -16.99 20.26
CA TYR A 347 -2.86 -16.77 18.87
C TYR A 347 -3.74 -15.52 18.66
N VAL A 348 -3.39 -14.71 17.66
CA VAL A 348 -4.25 -13.65 17.15
C VAL A 348 -4.69 -14.02 15.75
N TYR A 349 -6.00 -14.19 15.59
CA TYR A 349 -6.60 -14.71 14.38
C TYR A 349 -6.58 -13.69 13.24
N GLN A 350 -6.72 -14.19 12.01
CA GLN A 350 -6.75 -13.38 10.79
C GLN A 350 -7.74 -12.20 10.93
N ALA A 351 -7.27 -11.01 10.60
CA ALA A 351 -8.04 -9.78 10.59
C ALA A 351 -8.73 -9.44 11.93
N ALA A 352 -8.29 -9.99 13.07
CA ALA A 352 -8.94 -9.80 14.37
C ALA A 352 -9.14 -8.31 14.74
N PHE A 353 -8.27 -7.43 14.33
CA PHE A 353 -8.36 -5.99 14.54
C PHE A 353 -8.55 -5.20 13.25
N ALA A 354 -8.72 -5.84 12.11
CA ALA A 354 -8.83 -5.18 10.81
C ALA A 354 -10.02 -4.21 10.75
N SER A 355 -9.84 -3.12 10.00
CA SER A 355 -10.84 -2.07 9.82
C SER A 355 -11.31 -1.40 11.11
N ASN A 356 -10.48 -1.48 12.18
CA ASN A 356 -10.75 -0.77 13.42
C ASN A 356 -10.51 0.73 13.24
N ARG A 357 -11.59 1.52 13.29
CA ARG A 357 -11.54 2.97 13.08
C ARG A 357 -11.14 3.76 14.32
N ASN A 358 -11.15 3.11 15.48
CA ASN A 358 -10.87 3.77 16.76
C ASN A 358 -9.52 3.35 17.36
N LEU A 359 -8.95 2.24 16.92
CA LEU A 359 -7.66 1.73 17.40
C LEU A 359 -6.56 2.76 17.14
N THR A 360 -5.95 3.25 18.21
CA THR A 360 -4.84 4.22 18.19
C THR A 360 -3.51 3.54 18.49
N SER A 361 -3.50 2.57 19.37
CA SER A 361 -2.31 1.77 19.66
C SER A 361 -2.64 0.31 19.95
N VAL A 362 -1.67 -0.58 19.66
CA VAL A 362 -1.77 -2.00 20.00
C VAL A 362 -0.45 -2.52 20.54
N VAL A 363 -0.55 -3.34 21.60
CA VAL A 363 0.56 -4.09 22.17
C VAL A 363 0.20 -5.57 22.20
N LEU A 364 1.01 -6.42 21.55
CA LEU A 364 0.91 -7.87 21.63
C LEU A 364 1.95 -8.44 22.61
N PRO A 365 1.59 -9.39 23.48
CA PRO A 365 2.48 -9.96 24.48
C PRO A 365 3.41 -11.03 23.89
N GLU A 366 4.46 -11.38 24.64
CA GLU A 366 5.42 -12.44 24.29
C GLU A 366 4.78 -13.84 24.17
N SER A 367 3.62 -14.06 24.83
CA SER A 367 2.90 -15.34 24.77
C SER A 367 2.29 -15.65 23.39
N VAL A 368 2.13 -14.64 22.52
CA VAL A 368 1.61 -14.84 21.17
C VAL A 368 2.72 -15.42 20.30
N ASP A 369 2.51 -16.64 19.83
CA ASP A 369 3.41 -17.37 18.93
C ASP A 369 2.84 -17.53 17.51
N LYS A 370 1.57 -17.12 17.32
CA LYS A 370 0.90 -17.14 16.02
C LYS A 370 0.10 -15.87 15.78
N LEU A 371 0.35 -15.24 14.64
CA LEU A 371 -0.30 -14.03 14.17
C LEU A 371 -0.60 -14.17 12.68
N ASP A 372 -1.88 -14.16 12.33
CA ASP A 372 -2.30 -14.34 10.94
C ASP A 372 -2.26 -13.02 10.15
N SER A 373 -2.49 -13.14 8.84
CA SER A 373 -2.48 -12.04 7.89
C SER A 373 -3.57 -10.98 8.17
N PHE A 374 -3.34 -9.76 7.74
CA PHE A 374 -4.28 -8.63 7.78
C PHE A 374 -4.79 -8.24 9.17
N THR A 375 -4.12 -8.68 10.23
CA THR A 375 -4.61 -8.51 11.61
C THR A 375 -4.90 -7.05 11.97
N PHE A 376 -4.09 -6.11 11.50
CA PHE A 376 -4.25 -4.67 11.73
C PHE A 376 -4.44 -3.88 10.43
N SER A 377 -4.91 -4.53 9.37
CA SER A 377 -5.17 -3.87 8.09
C SER A 377 -6.30 -2.85 8.20
N SER A 378 -6.18 -1.75 7.46
CA SER A 378 -7.22 -0.71 7.36
C SER A 378 -7.62 -0.09 8.71
N CYS A 379 -6.66 0.11 9.62
CA CYS A 379 -6.85 0.79 10.90
C CYS A 379 -6.45 2.29 10.78
N PRO A 380 -7.36 3.20 10.41
CA PRO A 380 -7.00 4.56 9.98
C PRO A 380 -6.48 5.46 11.10
N LYS A 381 -6.74 5.14 12.38
CA LYS A 381 -6.23 5.89 13.54
C LYS A 381 -5.04 5.22 14.23
N LEU A 382 -4.63 4.04 13.78
CA LEU A 382 -3.51 3.34 14.38
C LEU A 382 -2.21 4.13 14.15
N HIS A 383 -1.57 4.55 15.25
CA HIS A 383 -0.29 5.29 15.25
C HIS A 383 0.87 4.42 15.68
N THR A 384 0.62 3.46 16.59
CA THR A 384 1.67 2.68 17.23
C THR A 384 1.29 1.21 17.33
N ALA A 385 2.19 0.33 16.90
CA ALA A 385 2.06 -1.11 17.05
C ALA A 385 3.34 -1.70 17.67
N ILE A 386 3.22 -2.35 18.81
CA ILE A 386 4.34 -2.99 19.52
C ILE A 386 4.10 -4.49 19.57
N LEU A 387 4.89 -5.23 18.79
CA LEU A 387 4.79 -6.68 18.67
C LEU A 387 5.89 -7.36 19.51
N LYS A 388 5.64 -7.56 20.82
CA LYS A 388 6.58 -8.25 21.72
C LYS A 388 6.59 -9.78 21.53
N CYS A 389 5.76 -10.28 20.63
CA CYS A 389 5.54 -11.69 20.35
C CYS A 389 6.77 -12.39 19.74
N ASN A 390 6.86 -13.72 19.95
CA ASN A 390 7.97 -14.55 19.48
C ASN A 390 7.72 -15.14 18.08
N LEU A 391 7.40 -14.29 17.11
CA LEU A 391 7.08 -14.70 15.77
C LEU A 391 8.34 -14.83 14.89
N LYS A 392 8.35 -15.84 14.05
CA LYS A 392 9.36 -16.01 12.99
C LYS A 392 8.92 -15.42 11.65
N THR A 393 7.61 -15.28 11.44
CA THR A 393 7.06 -14.77 10.18
C THR A 393 5.90 -13.83 10.45
N LEU A 394 5.89 -12.68 9.77
CA LEU A 394 4.70 -11.83 9.67
C LEU A 394 3.90 -12.18 8.43
N GLY A 395 2.58 -12.33 8.61
CA GLY A 395 1.63 -12.64 7.54
C GLY A 395 1.44 -11.49 6.55
N TRP A 396 0.66 -11.74 5.50
CA TRP A 396 0.35 -10.78 4.44
C TRP A 396 -0.39 -9.55 4.98
N GLY A 397 -0.09 -8.36 4.44
CA GLY A 397 -0.86 -7.14 4.65
C GLY A 397 -1.12 -6.78 6.11
N MET A 398 -0.21 -7.10 7.03
CA MET A 398 -0.42 -6.96 8.47
C MET A 398 -0.95 -5.58 8.87
N PHE A 399 -0.42 -4.51 8.29
CA PHE A 399 -0.78 -3.12 8.53
C PHE A 399 -1.26 -2.40 7.27
N GLU A 400 -1.53 -3.15 6.20
CA GLU A 400 -1.97 -2.58 4.92
C GLU A 400 -3.08 -1.54 5.12
N MET A 401 -2.95 -0.36 4.48
CA MET A 401 -3.90 0.76 4.57
C MET A 401 -4.10 1.36 5.97
N SER A 402 -3.23 1.09 6.93
CA SER A 402 -3.22 1.77 8.23
C SER A 402 -2.48 3.11 8.12
N ARG A 403 -3.19 4.08 7.54
CA ARG A 403 -2.64 5.33 6.97
C ARG A 403 -1.90 6.23 7.94
N ASN A 404 -2.26 6.20 9.23
CA ASN A 404 -1.64 7.05 10.26
C ASN A 404 -0.61 6.29 11.10
N LEU A 405 -0.28 5.04 10.73
CA LEU A 405 0.74 4.27 11.42
C LEU A 405 2.10 5.00 11.31
N LYS A 406 2.71 5.29 12.46
CA LYS A 406 3.98 6.04 12.55
C LYS A 406 5.10 5.19 13.12
N HIS A 407 4.77 4.35 14.10
CA HIS A 407 5.74 3.57 14.84
C HIS A 407 5.36 2.10 14.91
N VAL A 408 6.29 1.23 14.53
CA VAL A 408 6.15 -0.22 14.65
C VAL A 408 7.40 -0.81 15.30
N GLU A 409 7.21 -1.57 16.37
CA GLU A 409 8.24 -2.40 16.96
C GLU A 409 8.02 -3.86 16.51
N LEU A 410 8.99 -4.39 15.75
CA LEU A 410 8.92 -5.73 15.18
C LEU A 410 9.51 -6.77 16.13
N PRO A 411 9.01 -8.04 16.12
CA PRO A 411 9.57 -9.11 16.92
C PRO A 411 11.07 -9.36 16.63
N ALA A 412 11.90 -9.42 17.66
CA ALA A 412 13.34 -9.66 17.50
C ALA A 412 13.66 -11.05 16.90
N THR A 413 12.72 -11.99 16.98
CA THR A 413 12.82 -13.37 16.48
C THR A 413 12.47 -13.52 15.00
N LEU A 414 12.13 -12.41 14.32
CA LEU A 414 11.61 -12.42 12.96
C LEU A 414 12.65 -12.90 11.95
N GLU A 415 12.27 -13.86 11.11
CA GLU A 415 13.12 -14.44 10.06
C GLU A 415 12.59 -14.13 8.65
N SER A 416 11.29 -13.86 8.51
CA SER A 416 10.67 -13.55 7.23
C SER A 416 9.45 -12.64 7.36
N VAL A 417 9.17 -11.84 6.31
CA VAL A 417 7.94 -11.06 6.20
C VAL A 417 7.27 -11.36 4.86
N LYS A 418 5.94 -11.49 4.86
CA LYS A 418 5.17 -11.70 3.63
C LYS A 418 4.92 -10.37 2.94
N SER A 419 4.26 -10.38 1.78
CA SER A 419 4.04 -9.18 0.97
C SER A 419 3.09 -8.17 1.63
N GLU A 420 3.25 -6.90 1.26
CA GLU A 420 2.31 -5.80 1.53
C GLU A 420 2.12 -5.45 3.01
N ILE A 421 3.11 -5.79 3.88
CA ILE A 421 3.00 -5.58 5.34
C ILE A 421 2.62 -4.14 5.70
N PHE A 422 3.23 -3.14 5.05
CA PHE A 422 3.03 -1.71 5.29
C PHE A 422 2.47 -0.98 4.08
N SER A 423 1.96 -1.68 3.09
CA SER A 423 1.41 -1.06 1.88
C SER A 423 0.37 0.00 2.23
N PHE A 424 0.49 1.22 1.67
CA PHE A 424 -0.36 2.39 1.94
C PHE A 424 -0.37 2.88 3.41
N CYS A 425 0.71 2.66 4.15
CA CYS A 425 0.92 3.30 5.45
C CYS A 425 1.53 4.70 5.26
N PHE A 426 0.72 5.67 4.82
CA PHE A 426 1.16 7.02 4.45
C PHE A 426 1.87 7.78 5.56
N GLY A 427 1.60 7.47 6.84
CA GLY A 427 2.21 8.13 8.00
C GLY A 427 3.49 7.50 8.51
N LEU A 428 3.92 6.34 7.96
CA LEU A 428 5.05 5.58 8.45
C LEU A 428 6.36 6.27 8.07
N GLN A 429 7.16 6.67 9.07
CA GLN A 429 8.38 7.45 8.88
C GLN A 429 9.65 6.58 8.85
N SER A 430 9.68 5.55 9.66
CA SER A 430 10.83 4.65 9.70
C SER A 430 10.46 3.25 10.15
N VAL A 431 11.25 2.25 9.70
CA VAL A 431 11.16 0.85 10.17
C VAL A 431 12.55 0.28 10.31
N THR A 432 12.78 -0.45 11.40
CA THR A 432 13.99 -1.24 11.62
C THR A 432 13.64 -2.72 11.63
N PHE A 433 14.22 -3.48 10.70
CA PHE A 433 14.10 -4.93 10.70
C PHE A 433 15.18 -5.57 11.56
N PRO A 434 14.85 -6.60 12.36
CA PRO A 434 15.86 -7.34 13.10
C PRO A 434 16.78 -8.12 12.15
N ASN A 435 18.04 -8.32 12.54
CA ASN A 435 19.07 -8.96 11.70
C ASN A 435 18.78 -10.42 11.32
N GLY A 436 17.74 -11.04 11.90
CA GLY A 436 17.27 -12.38 11.55
C GLY A 436 16.49 -12.47 10.24
N VAL A 437 15.97 -11.35 9.70
CA VAL A 437 15.10 -11.34 8.52
C VAL A 437 15.91 -11.65 7.26
N LYS A 438 15.63 -12.80 6.65
CA LYS A 438 16.29 -13.32 5.44
C LYS A 438 15.50 -13.03 4.17
N THR A 439 14.16 -12.98 4.29
CA THR A 439 13.27 -12.83 3.13
C THR A 439 12.18 -11.81 3.41
N MET A 440 11.91 -10.99 2.40
CA MET A 440 10.78 -10.07 2.33
C MET A 440 9.91 -10.42 1.13
N GLY A 441 8.60 -10.22 1.26
CA GLY A 441 7.67 -10.33 0.13
C GLY A 441 7.69 -9.08 -0.73
N THR A 442 6.81 -9.05 -1.74
CA THR A 442 6.66 -7.92 -2.66
C THR A 442 5.88 -6.76 -2.02
N TYR A 443 6.10 -5.53 -2.48
CA TYR A 443 5.33 -4.34 -2.13
C TYR A 443 5.25 -4.03 -0.62
N ILE A 444 6.32 -4.30 0.13
CA ILE A 444 6.36 -4.12 1.60
C ILE A 444 5.97 -2.71 2.01
N PHE A 445 6.56 -1.69 1.37
CA PHE A 445 6.34 -0.26 1.67
C PHE A 445 5.64 0.47 0.52
N ARG A 446 4.88 -0.22 -0.30
CA ARG A 446 4.15 0.44 -1.40
C ARG A 446 3.38 1.65 -0.90
N GLU A 447 3.63 2.82 -1.54
CA GLU A 447 2.95 4.09 -1.23
C GLU A 447 3.09 4.53 0.25
N CYS A 448 4.22 4.21 0.88
CA CYS A 448 4.58 4.79 2.17
C CYS A 448 5.17 6.19 1.95
N GLU A 449 4.31 7.16 1.62
CA GLU A 449 4.72 8.51 1.19
C GLU A 449 5.63 9.22 2.21
N ALA A 450 5.39 9.05 3.52
CA ALA A 450 6.17 9.69 4.59
C ALA A 450 7.43 8.92 5.00
N LEU A 451 7.75 7.79 4.36
CA LEU A 451 8.87 6.94 4.77
C LEU A 451 10.21 7.63 4.45
N GLU A 452 10.97 7.98 5.48
CA GLU A 452 12.25 8.68 5.37
C GLU A 452 13.45 7.74 5.41
N SER A 453 13.35 6.65 6.20
CA SER A 453 14.45 5.71 6.39
C SER A 453 13.98 4.29 6.71
N VAL A 454 14.75 3.30 6.25
CA VAL A 454 14.57 1.89 6.61
C VAL A 454 15.92 1.27 6.94
N THR A 455 16.00 0.60 8.10
CA THR A 455 17.14 -0.27 8.43
C THR A 455 16.80 -1.69 7.99
N LEU A 456 17.51 -2.17 6.99
CA LEU A 456 17.38 -3.53 6.47
C LEU A 456 18.19 -4.52 7.33
N SER A 457 17.77 -5.79 7.31
CA SER A 457 18.50 -6.88 7.96
C SER A 457 19.79 -7.22 7.21
N ASP A 458 20.90 -7.41 7.92
CA ASP A 458 22.17 -7.87 7.35
C ASP A 458 22.11 -9.29 6.76
N SER A 459 21.03 -10.01 6.98
CA SER A 459 20.76 -11.34 6.42
C SER A 459 19.84 -11.34 5.19
N LEU A 460 19.34 -10.17 4.79
CA LEU A 460 18.38 -10.05 3.68
C LEU A 460 19.07 -10.36 2.35
N THR A 461 18.45 -11.22 1.52
CA THR A 461 19.08 -11.71 0.28
C THR A 461 18.60 -11.02 -0.99
N SER A 462 17.43 -10.39 -0.98
CA SER A 462 16.86 -9.69 -2.15
C SER A 462 15.95 -8.54 -1.74
N ILE A 463 15.88 -7.52 -2.61
CA ILE A 463 14.84 -6.49 -2.57
C ILE A 463 13.81 -6.87 -3.63
N GLU A 464 12.62 -7.24 -3.19
CA GLU A 464 11.57 -7.81 -4.03
C GLU A 464 10.83 -6.76 -4.90
N ASP A 465 9.95 -7.22 -5.79
CA ASP A 465 9.18 -6.36 -6.68
C ASP A 465 8.41 -5.29 -5.89
N GLY A 466 8.61 -4.02 -6.27
CA GLY A 466 7.91 -2.88 -5.72
C GLY A 466 8.10 -2.66 -4.20
N THR A 467 9.16 -3.19 -3.57
CA THR A 467 9.37 -3.07 -2.11
C THR A 467 9.20 -1.64 -1.61
N PHE A 468 9.77 -0.65 -2.30
CA PHE A 468 9.70 0.79 -1.97
C PHE A 468 8.93 1.59 -3.03
N PHE A 469 8.00 0.97 -3.74
CA PHE A 469 7.22 1.64 -4.76
C PHE A 469 6.43 2.83 -4.16
N GLY A 470 6.62 4.04 -4.69
CA GLY A 470 5.93 5.25 -4.24
C GLY A 470 6.39 5.79 -2.87
N CYS A 471 7.57 5.39 -2.36
CA CYS A 471 8.14 5.97 -1.15
C CYS A 471 8.78 7.34 -1.47
N GLU A 472 7.93 8.35 -1.66
CA GLU A 472 8.35 9.65 -2.18
C GLU A 472 9.38 10.38 -1.29
N ASN A 473 9.32 10.20 0.04
CA ASN A 473 10.20 10.87 1.00
C ASN A 473 11.42 10.04 1.43
N LEU A 474 11.59 8.83 0.89
CA LEU A 474 12.77 8.01 1.21
C LEU A 474 14.04 8.73 0.72
N ASN A 475 14.83 9.22 1.67
CA ASN A 475 16.00 10.07 1.39
C ASN A 475 17.27 9.24 1.20
N SER A 476 17.43 8.19 1.98
CA SER A 476 18.63 7.33 1.90
C SER A 476 18.28 5.87 2.15
N ILE A 477 19.02 4.98 1.50
CA ILE A 477 18.94 3.54 1.76
C ILE A 477 20.33 2.90 1.68
N GLU A 478 20.60 2.00 2.61
CA GLU A 478 21.77 1.14 2.61
C GLU A 478 21.34 -0.30 2.34
N LEU A 479 21.85 -0.86 1.24
CA LEU A 479 21.64 -2.26 0.88
C LEU A 479 22.74 -3.10 1.54
N PRO A 480 22.40 -4.05 2.41
CA PRO A 480 23.38 -4.92 3.06
C PRO A 480 24.21 -5.74 2.05
N ASN A 481 25.38 -6.18 2.47
CA ASN A 481 26.25 -7.03 1.65
C ASN A 481 25.64 -8.40 1.30
N SER A 482 24.63 -8.82 2.02
CA SER A 482 23.88 -10.06 1.76
C SER A 482 22.88 -9.95 0.60
N VAL A 483 22.48 -8.72 0.23
CA VAL A 483 21.54 -8.50 -0.88
C VAL A 483 22.22 -8.77 -2.21
N THR A 484 21.69 -9.74 -2.95
CA THR A 484 22.23 -10.18 -4.24
C THR A 484 21.40 -9.69 -5.42
N GLU A 485 20.16 -9.29 -5.20
CA GLU A 485 19.24 -8.95 -6.28
C GLU A 485 18.34 -7.75 -5.93
N LEU A 486 18.16 -6.81 -6.89
CA LEU A 486 17.11 -5.81 -6.91
C LEU A 486 16.10 -6.16 -7.99
N LYS A 487 14.86 -6.43 -7.60
CA LYS A 487 13.79 -6.82 -8.52
C LYS A 487 13.06 -5.62 -9.11
N LYS A 488 12.06 -5.89 -9.94
CA LYS A 488 11.34 -4.88 -10.71
C LYS A 488 10.71 -3.83 -9.83
N LYS A 489 10.86 -2.56 -10.24
CA LYS A 489 10.22 -1.40 -9.60
C LYS A 489 10.48 -1.29 -8.10
N SER A 490 11.55 -1.91 -7.60
CA SER A 490 11.83 -1.97 -6.16
C SER A 490 11.95 -0.58 -5.52
N PHE A 491 12.37 0.44 -6.29
CA PHE A 491 12.45 1.86 -5.87
C PHE A 491 11.71 2.80 -6.83
N ASP A 492 10.77 2.30 -7.62
CA ASP A 492 10.00 3.16 -8.52
C ASP A 492 9.15 4.15 -7.71
N GLY A 493 9.25 5.45 -8.03
CA GLY A 493 8.58 6.52 -7.28
C GLY A 493 9.33 7.05 -6.05
N CYS A 494 10.56 6.58 -5.75
CA CYS A 494 11.39 7.14 -4.67
C CYS A 494 12.01 8.49 -5.12
N THR A 495 11.17 9.52 -5.22
CA THR A 495 11.55 10.80 -5.83
C THR A 495 12.52 11.64 -4.98
N SER A 496 12.60 11.41 -3.67
CA SER A 496 13.53 12.10 -2.77
C SER A 496 14.81 11.32 -2.49
N LEU A 497 15.00 10.13 -3.09
CA LEU A 497 16.18 9.32 -2.83
C LEU A 497 17.45 10.04 -3.28
N ALA A 498 18.22 10.54 -2.31
CA ALA A 498 19.44 11.31 -2.52
C ALA A 498 20.70 10.45 -2.36
N THR A 499 20.70 9.50 -1.43
CA THR A 499 21.87 8.64 -1.15
C THR A 499 21.50 7.17 -1.25
N LEU A 500 22.20 6.45 -2.11
CA LEU A 500 22.10 5.00 -2.27
C LEU A 500 23.45 4.35 -1.93
N THR A 501 23.47 3.50 -0.91
CA THR A 501 24.64 2.67 -0.58
C THR A 501 24.39 1.23 -1.02
N ILE A 502 25.25 0.68 -1.85
CA ILE A 502 25.12 -0.64 -2.44
C ILE A 502 26.14 -1.60 -1.81
N GLY A 503 25.64 -2.64 -1.17
CA GLY A 503 26.45 -3.72 -0.62
C GLY A 503 27.18 -4.56 -1.69
N THR A 504 28.29 -5.16 -1.33
CA THR A 504 29.16 -5.89 -2.26
C THR A 504 28.58 -7.19 -2.81
N GLY A 505 27.49 -7.69 -2.24
CA GLY A 505 26.83 -8.92 -2.71
C GLY A 505 25.97 -8.74 -3.96
N LEU A 506 25.60 -7.50 -4.32
CA LEU A 506 24.68 -7.25 -5.43
C LEU A 506 25.26 -7.72 -6.76
N ASN A 507 24.53 -8.57 -7.47
CA ASN A 507 24.93 -9.15 -8.75
C ASN A 507 23.81 -9.16 -9.82
N SER A 508 22.58 -8.80 -9.45
CA SER A 508 21.43 -8.73 -10.35
C SER A 508 20.57 -7.50 -10.05
N VAL A 509 20.24 -6.72 -11.08
CA VAL A 509 19.38 -5.53 -10.96
C VAL A 509 18.43 -5.48 -12.15
N ALA A 510 17.11 -5.43 -11.85
CA ALA A 510 16.11 -5.21 -12.89
C ALA A 510 16.24 -3.79 -13.49
N THR A 511 16.05 -3.66 -14.79
CA THR A 511 16.26 -2.39 -15.53
C THR A 511 15.36 -1.25 -15.07
N ASP A 512 14.21 -1.57 -14.47
CA ASP A 512 13.22 -0.62 -13.94
C ASP A 512 13.30 -0.44 -12.41
N ALA A 513 14.30 -1.05 -11.76
CA ALA A 513 14.41 -1.01 -10.29
C ALA A 513 14.65 0.41 -9.75
N LEU A 514 15.48 1.21 -10.42
CA LEU A 514 15.90 2.56 -10.02
C LEU A 514 15.58 3.63 -11.07
N ALA A 515 14.84 3.29 -12.13
CA ALA A 515 14.66 4.13 -13.30
C ALA A 515 14.01 5.49 -13.03
N SER A 516 13.16 5.61 -12.00
CA SER A 516 12.48 6.86 -11.62
C SER A 516 13.23 7.68 -10.55
N CYS A 517 14.31 7.15 -9.96
CA CYS A 517 15.10 7.82 -8.91
C CYS A 517 16.03 8.90 -9.50
N LYS A 518 15.46 10.02 -9.94
CA LYS A 518 16.19 11.08 -10.66
C LYS A 518 17.06 11.94 -9.77
N ASN A 519 16.77 12.01 -8.47
CA ASN A 519 17.38 12.93 -7.52
C ASN A 519 18.53 12.31 -6.70
N ILE A 520 19.01 11.12 -7.09
CA ILE A 520 20.19 10.53 -6.46
C ILE A 520 21.38 11.45 -6.73
N THR A 521 22.02 11.93 -5.65
CA THR A 521 23.22 12.78 -5.69
C THR A 521 24.48 12.02 -5.28
N THR A 522 24.32 10.91 -4.55
CA THR A 522 25.44 10.11 -4.05
C THR A 522 25.13 8.62 -4.19
N VAL A 523 26.03 7.90 -4.85
CA VAL A 523 26.01 6.43 -4.92
C VAL A 523 27.29 5.90 -4.27
N ASN A 524 27.15 5.19 -3.15
CA ASN A 524 28.27 4.55 -2.46
C ASN A 524 28.32 3.08 -2.88
N VAL A 525 29.51 2.60 -3.23
CA VAL A 525 29.76 1.20 -3.61
C VAL A 525 31.01 0.65 -2.92
N GLY A 526 31.04 -0.67 -2.67
CA GLY A 526 32.07 -1.28 -1.85
C GLY A 526 33.01 -2.28 -2.57
N TRP A 527 32.82 -2.55 -3.87
CA TRP A 527 33.68 -3.53 -4.57
C TRP A 527 35.11 -3.03 -4.75
N THR A 528 36.07 -3.79 -4.22
CA THR A 528 37.50 -3.49 -4.35
C THR A 528 38.13 -4.11 -5.60
N ASP A 529 37.46 -5.13 -6.17
CA ASP A 529 37.81 -5.72 -7.46
C ASP A 529 36.99 -5.11 -8.61
N VAL A 530 36.93 -5.77 -9.76
CA VAL A 530 36.10 -5.33 -10.89
C VAL A 530 34.64 -5.37 -10.44
N PRO A 531 33.92 -4.21 -10.46
CA PRO A 531 32.51 -4.18 -10.05
C PRO A 531 31.66 -5.00 -11.03
N PRO A 532 30.51 -5.50 -10.61
CA PRO A 532 29.59 -6.19 -11.50
C PRO A 532 29.09 -5.26 -12.60
N ALA A 533 28.92 -5.80 -13.81
CA ALA A 533 28.32 -5.10 -14.92
C ALA A 533 26.80 -5.25 -14.87
N PHE A 534 26.10 -4.13 -14.95
CA PHE A 534 24.63 -4.08 -15.08
C PHE A 534 24.25 -3.36 -16.39
N GLY A 535 22.98 -3.43 -16.77
CA GLY A 535 22.41 -2.54 -17.78
C GLY A 535 22.32 -1.08 -17.28
N ASP A 536 21.57 -0.25 -17.98
CA ASP A 536 21.31 1.13 -17.54
C ASP A 536 20.26 1.12 -16.43
N ILE A 537 20.72 0.93 -15.20
CA ILE A 537 19.86 0.82 -14.03
C ILE A 537 19.48 2.17 -13.39
N PHE A 538 20.21 3.24 -13.74
CA PHE A 538 19.96 4.60 -13.25
C PHE A 538 19.37 5.49 -14.35
N HIS A 539 18.61 6.51 -13.91
CA HIS A 539 18.17 7.58 -14.81
C HIS A 539 19.37 8.38 -15.35
N ALA A 540 19.23 8.95 -16.54
CA ALA A 540 20.30 9.73 -17.19
C ALA A 540 20.83 10.88 -16.31
N ASP A 541 19.95 11.55 -15.57
CA ASP A 541 20.31 12.65 -14.67
C ASP A 541 21.24 12.20 -13.54
N VAL A 542 21.13 10.95 -13.06
CA VAL A 542 22.00 10.40 -12.02
C VAL A 542 23.41 10.25 -12.58
N PHE A 543 23.58 9.72 -13.77
CA PHE A 543 24.92 9.62 -14.38
C PHE A 543 25.61 10.98 -14.57
N ALA A 544 24.81 12.03 -14.88
CA ALA A 544 25.33 13.38 -15.09
C ALA A 544 25.65 14.14 -13.80
N ASN A 545 24.83 13.96 -12.76
CA ASN A 545 24.86 14.84 -11.60
C ASN A 545 25.38 14.18 -10.31
N ALA A 546 25.18 12.87 -10.14
CA ALA A 546 25.57 12.18 -8.92
C ALA A 546 27.07 11.90 -8.84
N THR A 547 27.58 11.87 -7.62
CA THR A 547 28.93 11.41 -7.30
C THR A 547 28.92 9.91 -7.03
N LEU A 548 29.74 9.14 -7.74
CA LEU A 548 29.99 7.75 -7.46
C LEU A 548 31.17 7.63 -6.48
N CYS A 549 30.88 7.26 -5.25
CA CYS A 549 31.88 7.05 -4.20
C CYS A 549 32.36 5.59 -4.22
N VAL A 550 33.62 5.38 -4.50
CA VAL A 550 34.23 4.06 -4.67
C VAL A 550 35.35 3.83 -3.65
N PRO A 551 35.74 2.58 -3.35
CA PRO A 551 36.87 2.28 -2.51
C PRO A 551 38.17 2.91 -3.05
N TYR A 552 39.08 3.29 -2.14
CA TYR A 552 40.34 3.91 -2.48
C TYR A 552 41.14 3.07 -3.51
N GLY A 553 41.68 3.72 -4.53
CA GLY A 553 42.51 3.11 -5.59
C GLY A 553 41.70 2.29 -6.62
N THR A 554 40.35 2.36 -6.60
CA THR A 554 39.51 1.53 -7.50
C THR A 554 38.83 2.28 -8.63
N SER A 555 38.85 3.61 -8.67
CA SER A 555 38.17 4.44 -9.67
C SER A 555 38.37 3.97 -11.11
N ASN A 556 39.62 3.59 -11.46
CA ASN A 556 39.92 3.14 -12.81
C ASN A 556 39.24 1.82 -13.18
N LYS A 557 38.94 0.94 -12.22
CA LYS A 557 38.19 -0.29 -12.45
C LYS A 557 36.74 0.02 -12.79
N TYR A 558 36.13 0.96 -12.06
CA TYR A 558 34.75 1.37 -12.27
C TYR A 558 34.54 2.09 -13.60
N LYS A 559 35.50 2.93 -14.03
CA LYS A 559 35.45 3.65 -15.32
C LYS A 559 35.48 2.75 -16.56
N GLN A 560 35.74 1.45 -16.40
CA GLN A 560 35.80 0.47 -17.48
C GLN A 560 34.56 -0.42 -17.57
N VAL A 561 33.64 -0.35 -16.60
CA VAL A 561 32.52 -1.26 -16.49
C VAL A 561 31.19 -0.50 -16.50
N ASN A 562 30.26 -0.89 -17.38
CA ASN A 562 28.91 -0.34 -17.42
C ASN A 562 28.08 -0.90 -16.24
N PRO A 563 27.23 -0.08 -15.56
CA PRO A 563 26.90 1.32 -15.85
C PRO A 563 27.82 2.36 -15.18
N TRP A 564 28.77 1.90 -14.36
CA TRP A 564 29.64 2.76 -13.54
C TRP A 564 30.46 3.74 -14.36
N SER A 565 30.91 3.32 -15.54
CA SER A 565 31.66 4.14 -16.49
C SER A 565 30.90 5.39 -17.01
N LYS A 566 29.59 5.45 -16.81
CA LYS A 566 28.75 6.58 -17.26
C LYS A 566 28.71 7.74 -16.28
N PHE A 567 29.12 7.51 -15.00
CA PHE A 567 29.18 8.59 -14.02
C PHE A 567 30.23 9.64 -14.40
N GLN A 568 29.84 10.93 -14.26
CA GLN A 568 30.73 12.04 -14.56
C GLN A 568 31.62 12.43 -13.36
N LYS A 569 31.19 12.09 -12.15
CA LYS A 569 31.86 12.45 -10.90
C LYS A 569 32.21 11.20 -10.11
N PHE A 570 33.50 11.09 -9.74
CA PHE A 570 34.02 10.00 -8.91
C PHE A 570 34.68 10.57 -7.66
N GLU A 571 34.43 9.95 -6.53
CA GLU A 571 35.12 10.21 -5.27
C GLU A 571 35.65 8.88 -4.70
N GLU A 572 36.89 8.87 -4.30
CA GLU A 572 37.49 7.70 -3.63
C GLU A 572 37.38 7.87 -2.12
N ASN A 573 36.69 6.94 -1.49
CA ASN A 573 36.61 6.90 -0.03
C ASN A 573 37.99 6.66 0.54
N ALA A 574 38.38 7.46 1.55
CA ALA A 574 39.65 7.21 2.26
C ALA A 574 39.70 5.75 2.74
N PRO A 575 40.85 5.10 2.72
CA PRO A 575 40.97 3.70 3.13
C PRO A 575 40.40 3.51 4.54
N THR A 576 39.25 2.83 4.63
CA THR A 576 38.72 2.32 5.91
C THR A 576 39.38 0.98 6.23
N GLY A 577 40.70 0.94 6.12
CA GLY A 577 41.45 -0.22 6.51
C GLY A 577 41.66 -0.20 8.02
N ILE A 578 40.96 -1.05 8.75
CA ILE A 578 41.47 -1.58 10.00
C ILE A 578 42.60 -2.54 9.58
N GLY A 579 43.76 -1.99 9.24
CA GLY A 579 44.97 -2.77 9.13
C GLY A 579 45.31 -3.27 10.52
N THR A 580 45.33 -4.56 10.72
CA THR A 580 46.02 -5.15 11.88
C THR A 580 47.48 -4.71 11.81
N ILE A 581 47.86 -3.73 12.65
CA ILE A 581 49.24 -3.34 12.79
C ILE A 581 49.91 -4.46 13.60
N GLU A 582 50.88 -5.14 13.00
CA GLU A 582 51.60 -6.25 13.63
C GLU A 582 52.58 -5.83 14.75
N ASN A 583 52.72 -4.51 15.07
CA ASN A 583 53.60 -4.02 16.12
C ASN A 583 52.88 -3.09 17.11
N ALA A 584 52.42 -3.65 18.21
CA ALA A 584 51.76 -2.92 19.32
C ALA A 584 52.62 -1.84 20.00
N ALA A 585 53.93 -1.85 19.79
CA ALA A 585 54.88 -0.91 20.40
C ALA A 585 54.90 0.46 19.69
N ASP A 586 54.62 0.52 18.40
CA ASP A 586 54.65 1.77 17.62
C ASP A 586 53.34 2.58 17.77
N GLU A 587 52.21 1.94 17.99
CA GLU A 587 50.91 2.61 18.16
C GLU A 587 50.84 3.51 19.39
N ALA A 588 51.45 3.08 20.49
CA ALA A 588 51.34 3.77 21.78
C ALA A 588 51.77 5.23 21.72
N ASN A 589 52.76 5.53 20.85
CA ASN A 589 53.38 6.86 20.72
C ASN A 589 52.82 7.67 19.55
N MET A 590 51.88 7.12 18.76
CA MET A 590 51.30 7.83 17.62
C MET A 590 50.21 8.82 18.05
N VAL A 591 50.20 9.98 17.39
CA VAL A 591 49.09 10.94 17.52
C VAL A 591 47.89 10.42 16.75
N CYS A 592 46.73 10.44 17.38
CA CYS A 592 45.47 10.05 16.76
C CYS A 592 44.36 11.01 17.13
N ASP A 593 43.35 11.00 16.27
CA ASP A 593 42.02 11.61 16.51
C ASP A 593 41.03 10.53 16.96
N ILE A 594 40.29 10.80 18.00
CA ILE A 594 39.22 9.90 18.49
C ILE A 594 37.85 10.44 18.03
N TYR A 595 37.07 9.58 17.45
CA TYR A 595 35.70 9.89 16.97
C TYR A 595 34.68 9.02 17.70
N ALA A 596 33.54 9.62 18.09
CA ALA A 596 32.36 8.88 18.47
C ALA A 596 31.79 8.14 17.25
N LEU A 597 30.94 7.13 17.43
CA LEU A 597 30.27 6.42 16.32
C LEU A 597 29.39 7.35 15.46
N SER A 598 28.95 8.49 15.99
CA SER A 598 28.27 9.56 15.26
C SER A 598 29.15 10.31 14.25
N GLY A 599 30.45 9.99 14.17
CA GLY A 599 31.41 10.71 13.34
C GLY A 599 31.96 12.00 13.97
N VAL A 600 31.52 12.38 15.17
CA VAL A 600 32.00 13.58 15.87
C VAL A 600 33.36 13.31 16.49
N LYS A 601 34.33 14.17 16.19
CA LYS A 601 35.67 14.12 16.82
C LYS A 601 35.56 14.53 18.27
N VAL A 602 36.00 13.67 19.20
CA VAL A 602 35.87 13.86 20.65
C VAL A 602 37.21 14.11 21.35
N ALA A 603 38.33 13.69 20.77
CA ALA A 603 39.67 13.93 21.31
C ALA A 603 40.77 13.85 20.23
N THR A 604 41.91 14.47 20.51
CA THR A 604 43.17 14.37 19.74
C THR A 604 44.33 14.28 20.68
N GLY A 605 45.28 13.40 20.45
CA GLY A 605 46.48 13.28 21.27
C GLY A 605 47.24 11.99 21.01
N VAL A 606 48.29 11.75 21.81
CA VAL A 606 49.06 10.48 21.76
C VAL A 606 48.17 9.35 22.25
N TYR A 607 48.06 8.27 21.47
CA TYR A 607 47.11 7.17 21.68
C TYR A 607 47.17 6.58 23.10
N ALA A 608 48.41 6.27 23.60
CA ALA A 608 48.60 5.76 24.95
C ALA A 608 48.08 6.71 26.04
N ASN A 609 48.28 8.02 25.86
CA ASN A 609 47.83 9.02 26.82
C ASN A 609 46.33 9.13 26.85
N LEU A 610 45.67 9.10 25.71
CA LEU A 610 44.20 9.15 25.59
C LEU A 610 43.52 7.94 26.23
N MET A 611 44.14 6.77 26.15
CA MET A 611 43.62 5.52 26.71
C MET A 611 43.75 5.43 28.24
N HIS A 612 44.76 6.11 28.82
CA HIS A 612 45.05 6.04 30.26
C HIS A 612 44.54 7.27 31.05
N SER A 613 44.13 8.32 30.37
CA SER A 613 43.83 9.60 31.03
C SER A 613 42.42 9.71 31.64
N GLY A 614 41.54 8.73 31.44
CA GLY A 614 40.13 8.80 31.85
C GLY A 614 39.37 9.93 31.17
N THR A 615 39.89 10.50 30.08
CA THR A 615 39.29 11.63 29.35
C THR A 615 38.11 11.24 28.48
N LEU A 616 37.97 9.95 28.13
CA LEU A 616 36.88 9.43 27.33
C LEU A 616 35.87 8.74 28.22
N PRO A 617 34.56 9.12 28.15
CA PRO A 617 33.49 8.36 28.80
C PRO A 617 33.45 6.91 28.34
N ALA A 618 32.82 6.03 29.15
CA ALA A 618 32.58 4.65 28.72
C ALA A 618 31.77 4.63 27.41
N GLY A 619 32.25 3.89 26.42
CA GLY A 619 31.62 3.87 25.09
C GLY A 619 32.48 3.21 24.02
N ILE A 620 31.95 3.22 22.79
CA ILE A 620 32.66 2.73 21.61
C ILE A 620 33.10 3.93 20.77
N TYR A 621 34.38 3.95 20.38
CA TYR A 621 35.02 5.02 19.62
C TYR A 621 35.85 4.45 18.47
N VAL A 622 36.25 5.33 17.55
CA VAL A 622 37.20 5.04 16.48
C VAL A 622 38.41 5.96 16.67
N ALA A 623 39.59 5.39 16.90
CA ALA A 623 40.86 6.13 16.84
C ALA A 623 41.37 6.15 15.39
N ARG A 624 41.70 7.34 14.89
CA ARG A 624 42.26 7.56 13.56
C ARG A 624 43.70 8.10 13.71
N PHE A 625 44.66 7.36 13.23
CA PHE A 625 46.06 7.71 13.33
C PHE A 625 46.56 8.57 12.16
N ALA A 626 47.59 9.37 12.36
CA ALA A 626 48.17 10.24 11.34
C ALA A 626 48.68 9.50 10.10
N ASN A 627 48.97 8.20 10.20
CA ASN A 627 49.37 7.33 9.09
C ASN A 627 48.19 6.80 8.26
N GLY A 628 46.94 7.26 8.54
CA GLY A 628 45.73 6.87 7.84
C GLY A 628 45.05 5.59 8.38
N THR A 629 45.66 4.89 9.35
CA THR A 629 45.02 3.71 9.97
C THR A 629 43.96 4.10 10.99
N ALA A 630 42.98 3.21 11.23
CA ALA A 630 41.91 3.40 12.23
C ALA A 630 41.73 2.15 13.08
N LYS A 631 41.37 2.34 14.36
CA LYS A 631 41.16 1.25 15.32
C LYS A 631 39.89 1.48 16.13
N LYS A 632 39.08 0.44 16.30
CA LYS A 632 37.92 0.47 17.19
C LYS A 632 38.37 0.42 18.64
N LEU A 633 37.87 1.34 19.45
CA LEU A 633 38.14 1.42 20.89
C LEU A 633 36.88 1.10 21.67
N ILE A 634 37.02 0.36 22.74
CA ILE A 634 35.96 0.14 23.74
C ILE A 634 36.52 0.67 25.07
N VAL A 635 35.99 1.80 25.50
CA VAL A 635 36.30 2.39 26.82
C VAL A 635 35.26 1.83 27.80
N LYS A 636 35.71 1.11 28.84
CA LYS A 636 34.86 0.45 29.84
C LYS A 636 34.57 1.38 31.01
#